data_d821d49cb28de27e0d7ba94f34878afa
#
_entry.id   d821d49cb28de27e0d7ba94f34878afa
#
_cell.length_a   1.000
_cell.length_b   1.000
_cell.length_c   1.000
_cell.angle_alpha   90.00
_cell.angle_beta   90.00
_cell.angle_gamma   90.00
#
_symmetry.space_group_name_H-M   'P 1'
#
loop_
_entity.id
_entity.type
_entity.pdbx_description
1 polymer ?
#
loop_
_entity_poly.entity_id
_entity_poly.type
_entity_poly.pdbx_seq_one_letter_code
_entity_poly.pdbx_strand_id
1 'polypeptide(L)'
;MGRTFWLAMFVTLMVAGVARAEWTAKDFESRLSVKPAAGAATIKFVPGTGPFFAAAVEYSGPGLPGKDAITLSMTPPDSERFMASHILQRNNGTYDPYWTEPQWGRGLAGLHEQTTFVLFKHGERWGAMVPLVGGGMQSRLAGRGGKVVAIAESLSPGFALKVVLMLAVGFGDDPYKLVRDLYTFSLAKMKELSPGTVLGKPRWEKPYPEIYRFFGWCSWNAYYANINEEKLLTSTREFKDKGLPVRFVLIDDCWMQTEKTPGVWLNGRFQSLSALEADPVKFPSGLAHTVNVLEKDLGVSWVGVWMTLQGYWNGIKLDSPINRDLPGALMPVTKEVGIPDPKGGGEIFWDAWFSYLKGEGIDFVKVDNQSTTGNYVRGSMPVTEVMSGSHRNLQAAGLKYFGINILNCMSHNVDAIYQWSDTNLARGSIDTWPRQKFDPRHHAAETVTNALWLSNLAWPDYDMWQTHLDHADYHAIGRAISGGPMYVADEPGRLNPAPIWPLIYRDGEVIRADEPGLPARSSIINNPYLDLAPLVAFARAGQGGGLALWNVDKFLRPVSGEIGPADVEGLEGERFAVYDYFGRSLRALGRAEKFAVSLPSWGVGFYTVMPVEVGFAAIGLADKYLAAATVKSSSVSAGVAEVVLREAGPFVAYVEKRPTRVSVGGTELPSARWAWESGMLRAEIAAADGEAVVKVEW
;
A
#
# COMPACT_ATOMS: atom_id res chain seq x y z
N MET A 1 4.35 84.03 1.54
CA MET A 1 3.25 83.44 0.73
C MET A 1 3.91 82.51 -0.27
N GLY A 2 3.76 81.22 -0.16
CA GLY A 2 4.33 80.22 -1.05
C GLY A 2 3.82 78.87 -0.63
N ARG A 3 2.75 78.38 -1.23
CA ARG A 3 2.22 77.02 -1.04
C ARG A 3 2.95 76.04 -1.93
N THR A 4 3.66 75.11 -1.34
CA THR A 4 4.33 74.01 -2.01
C THR A 4 3.36 72.81 -2.05
N PHE A 5 2.92 72.42 -3.27
CA PHE A 5 2.17 71.22 -3.54
C PHE A 5 3.11 70.00 -3.56
N TRP A 6 2.84 69.00 -2.75
CA TRP A 6 3.45 67.68 -2.86
C TRP A 6 2.59 66.78 -3.73
N LEU A 7 3.11 66.38 -4.90
CA LEU A 7 2.53 65.42 -5.79
C LEU A 7 2.96 64.02 -5.35
N ALA A 8 2.06 63.24 -4.77
CA ALA A 8 2.32 61.85 -4.44
C ALA A 8 2.14 61.02 -5.72
N MET A 9 3.26 60.54 -6.24
CA MET A 9 3.27 59.60 -7.37
C MET A 9 3.09 58.18 -6.85
N PHE A 10 1.88 57.64 -6.97
CA PHE A 10 1.61 56.21 -6.77
C PHE A 10 2.21 55.42 -7.94
N VAL A 11 3.33 54.78 -7.72
CA VAL A 11 3.87 53.75 -8.62
C VAL A 11 3.13 52.44 -8.29
N THR A 12 2.12 52.12 -9.09
CA THR A 12 1.48 50.81 -9.11
C THR A 12 2.46 49.85 -9.79
N LEU A 13 3.20 49.05 -9.01
CA LEU A 13 3.91 47.91 -9.54
C LEU A 13 2.85 46.87 -9.97
N MET A 14 2.52 46.84 -11.26
CA MET A 14 1.94 45.68 -11.87
C MET A 14 2.98 44.54 -11.83
N VAL A 15 2.89 43.68 -10.86
CA VAL A 15 3.51 42.35 -10.96
C VAL A 15 2.71 41.62 -12.03
N ALA A 16 3.18 41.69 -13.26
CA ALA A 16 2.71 40.80 -14.32
C ALA A 16 3.12 39.39 -13.88
N GLY A 17 2.19 38.67 -13.26
CA GLY A 17 2.30 37.23 -13.10
C GLY A 17 2.45 36.64 -14.49
N VAL A 18 3.66 36.24 -14.85
CA VAL A 18 3.88 35.41 -16.03
C VAL A 18 3.10 34.12 -15.75
N ALA A 19 1.89 34.04 -16.32
CA ALA A 19 1.18 32.78 -16.40
C ALA A 19 2.10 31.83 -17.14
N ARG A 20 2.79 30.94 -16.40
CA ARG A 20 3.58 29.86 -17.01
C ARG A 20 2.62 29.04 -17.84
N ALA A 21 2.84 29.02 -19.16
CA ALA A 21 1.97 28.35 -20.12
C ALA A 21 1.72 26.91 -19.67
N GLU A 22 0.45 26.50 -19.65
CA GLU A 22 0.09 25.09 -19.42
C GLU A 22 0.78 24.23 -20.48
N TRP A 23 1.30 23.07 -20.06
CA TRP A 23 1.81 22.08 -20.99
C TRP A 23 0.65 21.57 -21.85
N THR A 24 0.70 21.88 -23.11
CA THR A 24 -0.24 21.35 -24.11
C THR A 24 0.28 20.00 -24.63
N ALA A 25 -0.59 19.28 -25.30
CA ALA A 25 -0.21 18.06 -26.02
C ALA A 25 0.97 18.31 -26.97
N LYS A 26 0.96 19.44 -27.69
CA LYS A 26 2.02 19.83 -28.63
C LYS A 26 3.34 20.14 -27.92
N ASP A 27 3.30 20.77 -26.75
CA ASP A 27 4.51 21.03 -25.95
C ASP A 27 5.13 19.73 -25.49
N PHE A 28 4.33 18.77 -25.04
CA PHE A 28 4.80 17.45 -24.65
C PHE A 28 5.41 16.70 -25.84
N GLU A 29 4.68 16.61 -26.94
CA GLU A 29 5.14 15.91 -28.17
C GLU A 29 6.45 16.51 -28.69
N SER A 30 6.60 17.83 -28.72
CA SER A 30 7.79 18.52 -29.21
C SER A 30 9.06 18.24 -28.40
N ARG A 31 8.93 17.73 -27.18
CA ARG A 31 10.04 17.44 -26.25
C ARG A 31 10.52 15.98 -26.32
N LEU A 32 9.83 15.14 -27.09
CA LEU A 32 10.13 13.73 -27.19
C LEU A 32 11.12 13.43 -28.33
N SER A 33 11.97 12.46 -28.09
CA SER A 33 12.81 11.83 -29.12
C SER A 33 12.98 10.34 -28.84
N VAL A 34 13.07 9.51 -29.87
CA VAL A 34 13.17 8.05 -29.72
C VAL A 34 14.43 7.50 -30.38
N LYS A 35 15.02 6.49 -29.73
CA LYS A 35 16.17 5.74 -30.25
C LYS A 35 15.96 4.25 -29.95
N PRO A 36 15.73 3.40 -30.97
CA PRO A 36 15.75 1.97 -30.81
C PRO A 36 17.20 1.45 -30.81
N ALA A 37 17.43 0.26 -30.26
CA ALA A 37 18.71 -0.42 -30.30
C ALA A 37 19.07 -0.88 -31.72
N ALA A 38 18.06 -1.19 -32.57
CA ALA A 38 18.18 -1.54 -33.96
C ALA A 38 16.93 -1.11 -34.72
N GLY A 39 16.98 -1.06 -36.06
CA GLY A 39 15.84 -0.72 -36.92
C GLY A 39 15.45 0.75 -36.86
N ALA A 40 14.18 1.04 -37.14
CA ALA A 40 13.61 2.40 -37.14
C ALA A 40 12.44 2.46 -36.15
N ALA A 41 12.25 3.63 -35.54
CA ALA A 41 11.17 3.89 -34.60
C ALA A 41 10.61 5.31 -34.79
N THR A 42 9.30 5.42 -34.66
CA THR A 42 8.59 6.70 -34.65
C THR A 42 7.74 6.83 -33.40
N ILE A 43 7.59 8.04 -32.90
CA ILE A 43 6.77 8.31 -31.73
C ILE A 43 5.31 8.38 -32.17
N LYS A 44 4.48 7.61 -31.47
CA LYS A 44 3.03 7.73 -31.55
C LYS A 44 2.53 8.45 -30.30
N PHE A 45 2.17 9.69 -30.47
CA PHE A 45 1.55 10.46 -29.41
C PHE A 45 0.10 10.00 -29.19
N VAL A 46 -0.26 9.79 -27.92
CA VAL A 46 -1.60 9.33 -27.52
C VAL A 46 -2.23 10.37 -26.58
N PRO A 47 -3.08 11.24 -27.09
CA PRO A 47 -3.77 12.23 -26.25
C PRO A 47 -4.79 11.56 -25.35
N GLY A 48 -4.92 12.11 -24.13
CA GLY A 48 -6.00 11.80 -23.19
C GLY A 48 -7.10 12.86 -23.19
N THR A 49 -8.06 12.67 -22.32
CA THR A 49 -9.01 13.73 -21.96
C THR A 49 -8.35 14.63 -20.91
N GLY A 50 -8.35 15.94 -21.14
CA GLY A 50 -7.68 16.89 -20.24
C GLY A 50 -6.15 16.84 -20.31
N PRO A 51 -5.44 17.07 -19.21
CA PRO A 51 -3.97 17.24 -19.18
C PRO A 51 -3.21 15.90 -19.06
N PHE A 52 -3.71 14.83 -19.69
CA PHE A 52 -3.08 13.50 -19.68
C PHE A 52 -2.59 13.13 -21.07
N PHE A 53 -1.38 12.60 -21.14
CA PHE A 53 -0.73 12.23 -22.38
C PHE A 53 0.00 10.90 -22.21
N ALA A 54 0.01 10.07 -23.28
CA ALA A 54 0.88 8.91 -23.33
C ALA A 54 1.74 8.95 -24.60
N ALA A 55 2.91 8.34 -24.53
CA ALA A 55 3.79 8.11 -25.63
C ALA A 55 3.96 6.61 -25.86
N ALA A 56 3.66 6.17 -27.08
CA ALA A 56 4.01 4.87 -27.59
C ALA A 56 5.04 5.02 -28.71
N VAL A 57 5.67 3.94 -29.07
CA VAL A 57 6.64 3.87 -30.15
C VAL A 57 6.19 2.84 -31.17
N GLU A 58 6.02 3.26 -32.42
CA GLU A 58 5.86 2.35 -33.55
C GLU A 58 7.24 1.93 -34.03
N TYR A 59 7.51 0.63 -34.00
CA TYR A 59 8.78 0.06 -34.34
C TYR A 59 8.71 -0.74 -35.66
N SER A 60 9.75 -0.62 -36.48
CA SER A 60 9.96 -1.44 -37.68
C SER A 60 11.44 -1.84 -37.78
N GLY A 61 11.68 -3.14 -37.89
CA GLY A 61 13.06 -3.64 -37.99
C GLY A 61 13.21 -5.08 -37.52
N PRO A 62 14.46 -5.52 -37.36
CA PRO A 62 14.79 -6.85 -36.85
C PRO A 62 14.37 -7.01 -35.40
N GLY A 63 14.45 -8.23 -34.88
CA GLY A 63 14.21 -8.51 -33.45
C GLY A 63 15.10 -7.66 -32.55
N LEU A 64 14.52 -7.12 -31.50
CA LEU A 64 15.18 -6.23 -30.53
C LEU A 64 15.94 -7.03 -29.46
N PRO A 65 16.96 -6.45 -28.81
CA PRO A 65 17.54 -7.05 -27.61
C PRO A 65 16.54 -7.10 -26.47
N GLY A 66 16.74 -8.07 -25.55
CA GLY A 66 15.83 -8.23 -24.41
C GLY A 66 15.93 -7.12 -23.36
N LYS A 67 17.01 -6.35 -23.35
CA LYS A 67 17.24 -5.19 -22.45
C LYS A 67 17.56 -3.95 -23.26
N ASP A 68 17.19 -2.79 -22.68
CA ASP A 68 17.42 -1.46 -23.28
C ASP A 68 17.04 -1.40 -24.77
N ALA A 69 15.93 -2.05 -25.13
CA ALA A 69 15.50 -2.27 -26.50
C ALA A 69 15.12 -0.97 -27.23
N ILE A 70 14.38 -0.09 -26.54
CA ILE A 70 13.94 1.21 -27.04
C ILE A 70 14.10 2.25 -25.95
N THR A 71 14.68 3.39 -26.27
CA THR A 71 14.79 4.54 -25.37
C THR A 71 13.98 5.70 -25.93
N LEU A 72 12.97 6.15 -25.20
CA LEU A 72 12.24 7.37 -25.43
C LEU A 72 12.81 8.44 -24.48
N SER A 73 13.32 9.52 -25.02
CA SER A 73 13.90 10.62 -24.23
C SER A 73 12.96 11.82 -24.24
N MET A 74 12.81 12.47 -23.09
CA MET A 74 12.01 13.65 -22.90
C MET A 74 12.86 14.75 -22.27
N THR A 75 12.85 15.96 -22.83
CA THR A 75 13.34 17.15 -22.13
C THR A 75 12.36 17.49 -21.00
N PRO A 76 12.78 17.36 -19.73
CA PRO A 76 11.85 17.50 -18.61
C PRO A 76 11.31 18.94 -18.49
N PRO A 77 10.14 19.11 -17.85
CA PRO A 77 9.74 20.41 -17.37
C PRO A 77 10.67 20.89 -16.25
N ASP A 78 10.71 22.18 -16.05
CA ASP A 78 11.31 22.72 -14.83
C ASP A 78 10.54 22.16 -13.63
N SER A 79 11.24 21.51 -12.73
CA SER A 79 10.67 20.96 -11.51
C SER A 79 11.46 21.45 -10.31
N GLU A 80 10.77 21.92 -9.30
CA GLU A 80 11.39 22.43 -8.07
C GLU A 80 11.83 21.28 -7.17
N ARG A 81 10.90 20.35 -6.93
CA ARG A 81 11.12 19.14 -6.14
C ARG A 81 10.30 17.98 -6.71
N PHE A 82 10.77 16.78 -6.48
CA PHE A 82 10.03 15.56 -6.80
C PHE A 82 10.13 14.54 -5.68
N MET A 83 9.13 13.65 -5.63
CA MET A 83 9.18 12.36 -4.96
C MET A 83 8.96 11.29 -6.04
N ALA A 84 9.76 10.25 -6.01
CA ALA A 84 9.67 9.13 -6.92
C ALA A 84 9.73 7.81 -6.16
N SER A 85 9.18 6.75 -6.73
CA SER A 85 9.44 5.38 -6.31
C SER A 85 10.31 4.70 -7.36
N HIS A 86 11.34 4.00 -6.93
CA HIS A 86 12.21 3.21 -7.81
C HIS A 86 12.42 1.81 -7.23
N ILE A 87 12.76 0.86 -8.08
CA ILE A 87 13.07 -0.50 -7.65
C ILE A 87 14.21 -0.47 -6.64
N LEU A 88 14.04 -1.18 -5.53
CA LEU A 88 15.02 -1.27 -4.45
C LEU A 88 16.39 -1.69 -4.98
N GLN A 89 17.42 -0.91 -4.65
CA GLN A 89 18.80 -1.24 -4.97
C GLN A 89 19.53 -1.75 -3.75
N ARG A 90 20.02 -2.98 -3.82
CA ARG A 90 20.83 -3.56 -2.73
C ARG A 90 22.22 -2.92 -2.67
N ASN A 91 22.87 -2.99 -1.51
CA ASN A 91 24.21 -2.42 -1.27
C ASN A 91 25.31 -2.94 -2.23
N ASN A 92 25.12 -4.10 -2.85
CA ASN A 92 26.01 -4.65 -3.87
C ASN A 92 25.72 -4.13 -5.28
N GLY A 93 24.80 -3.18 -5.44
CA GLY A 93 24.41 -2.58 -6.72
C GLY A 93 23.40 -3.40 -7.53
N THR A 94 22.95 -4.56 -7.05
CA THR A 94 21.88 -5.33 -7.71
C THR A 94 20.52 -4.76 -7.40
N TYR A 95 19.58 -4.89 -8.35
CA TYR A 95 18.20 -4.48 -8.18
C TYR A 95 17.35 -5.64 -7.66
N ASP A 96 16.48 -5.31 -6.71
CA ASP A 96 15.49 -6.21 -6.14
C ASP A 96 14.10 -5.83 -6.67
N PRO A 97 13.60 -6.44 -7.73
CA PRO A 97 12.36 -6.03 -8.39
C PRO A 97 11.11 -6.25 -7.55
N TYR A 98 11.24 -6.87 -6.40
CA TYR A 98 10.14 -7.14 -5.49
C TYR A 98 9.54 -5.90 -4.86
N TRP A 99 10.39 -4.89 -4.59
CA TRP A 99 10.06 -3.73 -3.78
C TRP A 99 10.47 -2.43 -4.46
N THR A 100 9.80 -1.36 -4.07
CA THR A 100 10.19 0.00 -4.43
C THR A 100 10.47 0.82 -3.18
N GLU A 101 11.50 1.65 -3.26
CA GLU A 101 11.90 2.60 -2.23
C GLU A 101 11.74 4.04 -2.72
N PRO A 102 11.50 5.02 -1.80
CA PRO A 102 11.30 6.39 -2.19
C PRO A 102 12.59 7.13 -2.47
N GLN A 103 12.52 8.05 -3.44
CA GLN A 103 13.56 9.02 -3.75
C GLN A 103 12.95 10.43 -3.72
N TRP A 104 13.61 11.36 -3.01
CA TRP A 104 13.32 12.78 -3.10
C TRP A 104 14.48 13.49 -3.81
N GLY A 105 14.17 14.52 -4.60
CA GLY A 105 15.20 15.24 -5.32
C GLY A 105 14.72 16.56 -5.91
N ARG A 106 15.65 17.23 -6.59
CA ARG A 106 15.42 18.45 -7.36
C ARG A 106 15.79 18.21 -8.81
N GLY A 107 14.91 18.60 -9.73
CA GLY A 107 15.15 18.39 -11.16
C GLY A 107 15.05 16.92 -11.59
N LEU A 108 14.14 16.62 -12.49
CA LEU A 108 13.81 15.26 -12.93
C LEU A 108 14.95 14.51 -13.64
N ALA A 109 16.00 15.24 -14.07
CA ALA A 109 17.22 14.62 -14.60
C ALA A 109 18.01 13.79 -13.56
N GLY A 110 17.69 13.93 -12.27
CA GLY A 110 18.26 13.16 -11.16
C GLY A 110 17.49 11.90 -10.77
N LEU A 111 16.49 11.48 -11.56
CA LEU A 111 15.74 10.25 -11.32
C LEU A 111 16.64 9.02 -11.35
N HIS A 112 16.37 8.09 -10.42
CA HIS A 112 17.05 6.81 -10.35
C HIS A 112 16.82 5.95 -11.61
N GLU A 113 17.78 5.08 -11.94
CA GLU A 113 17.76 4.24 -13.15
C GLU A 113 16.57 3.26 -13.27
N GLN A 114 15.91 2.93 -12.18
CA GLN A 114 14.79 1.99 -12.12
C GLN A 114 13.53 2.64 -11.55
N THR A 115 13.27 3.89 -11.90
CA THR A 115 12.09 4.63 -11.43
C THR A 115 10.81 4.07 -12.05
N THR A 116 9.80 3.85 -11.20
CA THR A 116 8.49 3.29 -11.56
C THR A 116 7.33 4.26 -11.38
N PHE A 117 7.55 5.33 -10.64
CA PHE A 117 6.56 6.38 -10.37
C PHE A 117 7.26 7.70 -10.05
N VAL A 118 6.73 8.81 -10.50
CA VAL A 118 7.23 10.17 -10.19
C VAL A 118 6.06 11.10 -9.96
N LEU A 119 6.13 11.88 -8.88
CA LEU A 119 5.28 13.03 -8.61
C LEU A 119 6.16 14.25 -8.36
N PHE A 120 5.93 15.36 -9.04
CA PHE A 120 6.79 16.54 -8.97
C PHE A 120 6.00 17.85 -8.94
N LYS A 121 6.60 18.87 -8.32
CA LYS A 121 6.08 20.23 -8.30
C LYS A 121 6.56 21.00 -9.53
N HIS A 122 5.65 21.69 -10.21
CA HIS A 122 5.91 22.56 -11.38
C HIS A 122 5.16 23.89 -11.21
N GLY A 123 5.83 24.87 -10.62
CA GLY A 123 5.17 26.09 -10.16
C GLY A 123 4.12 25.78 -9.10
N GLU A 124 2.92 26.28 -9.27
CA GLU A 124 1.80 26.00 -8.37
C GLU A 124 1.12 24.64 -8.65
N ARG A 125 1.41 24.02 -9.77
CA ARG A 125 0.80 22.75 -10.20
C ARG A 125 1.68 21.54 -9.86
N TRP A 126 1.08 20.36 -10.01
CA TRP A 126 1.74 19.07 -9.90
C TRP A 126 1.83 18.41 -11.26
N GLY A 127 2.89 17.64 -11.46
CA GLY A 127 3.03 16.73 -12.58
C GLY A 127 3.30 15.31 -12.06
N ALA A 128 2.84 14.31 -12.79
CA ALA A 128 3.12 12.91 -12.48
C ALA A 128 3.47 12.13 -13.74
N MET A 129 4.33 11.12 -13.59
CA MET A 129 4.77 10.24 -14.67
C MET A 129 4.77 8.79 -14.20
N VAL A 130 4.32 7.90 -15.10
CA VAL A 130 4.38 6.44 -14.88
C VAL A 130 4.87 5.74 -16.14
N PRO A 131 5.76 4.73 -16.03
CA PRO A 131 6.09 3.86 -17.14
C PRO A 131 4.92 2.94 -17.46
N LEU A 132 4.81 2.54 -18.73
CA LEU A 132 3.73 1.70 -19.23
C LEU A 132 4.25 0.32 -19.65
N VAL A 133 3.32 -0.61 -19.82
CA VAL A 133 3.57 -1.95 -20.39
C VAL A 133 2.72 -2.15 -21.63
N GLY A 134 3.24 -2.88 -22.59
CA GLY A 134 2.51 -3.19 -23.82
C GLY A 134 3.44 -3.60 -24.96
N GLY A 135 2.88 -4.30 -25.94
CA GLY A 135 3.65 -4.78 -27.06
C GLY A 135 4.77 -5.77 -26.66
N GLY A 136 4.57 -6.60 -25.65
CA GLY A 136 5.57 -7.55 -25.16
C GLY A 136 6.64 -6.95 -24.24
N MET A 137 6.65 -5.63 -24.00
CA MET A 137 7.66 -4.91 -23.22
C MET A 137 7.09 -4.25 -21.97
N GLN A 138 7.91 -4.19 -20.94
CA GLN A 138 7.75 -3.27 -19.81
C GLN A 138 8.67 -2.07 -20.00
N SER A 139 8.29 -0.92 -19.42
CA SER A 139 9.13 0.27 -19.41
C SER A 139 9.53 0.66 -17.99
N ARG A 140 10.64 1.38 -17.86
CA ARG A 140 11.11 2.03 -16.64
C ARG A 140 11.55 3.45 -16.94
N LEU A 141 11.58 4.31 -15.93
CA LEU A 141 12.05 5.68 -16.06
C LEU A 141 13.46 5.84 -15.48
N ALA A 142 14.21 6.79 -16.00
CA ALA A 142 15.51 7.17 -15.47
C ALA A 142 15.86 8.63 -15.81
N GLY A 143 16.79 9.23 -15.06
CA GLY A 143 17.43 10.48 -15.43
C GLY A 143 18.76 10.20 -16.14
N ARG A 144 18.91 10.61 -17.41
CA ARG A 144 20.14 10.41 -18.17
C ARG A 144 20.44 11.64 -19.05
N GLY A 145 21.66 12.15 -18.95
CA GLY A 145 22.14 13.23 -19.82
C GLY A 145 21.28 14.50 -19.80
N GLY A 146 20.75 14.89 -18.63
CA GLY A 146 19.87 16.05 -18.49
C GLY A 146 18.43 15.81 -18.93
N LYS A 147 18.06 14.60 -19.30
CA LYS A 147 16.73 14.21 -19.77
C LYS A 147 16.09 13.17 -18.85
N VAL A 148 14.77 13.09 -18.88
CA VAL A 148 14.04 11.91 -18.43
C VAL A 148 13.98 10.93 -19.60
N VAL A 149 14.30 9.66 -19.36
CA VAL A 149 14.19 8.61 -20.36
C VAL A 149 13.23 7.52 -19.89
N ALA A 150 12.37 7.05 -20.79
CA ALA A 150 11.64 5.81 -20.64
C ALA A 150 12.34 4.72 -21.46
N ILE A 151 12.64 3.59 -20.84
CA ILE A 151 13.43 2.52 -21.43
C ILE A 151 12.58 1.26 -21.44
N ALA A 152 12.31 0.72 -22.62
CA ALA A 152 11.53 -0.50 -22.79
C ALA A 152 12.42 -1.73 -22.91
N GLU A 153 11.97 -2.83 -22.31
CA GLU A 153 12.65 -4.13 -22.33
C GLU A 153 11.64 -5.30 -22.31
N SER A 154 11.95 -6.37 -23.05
CA SER A 154 11.11 -7.58 -23.09
C SER A 154 11.65 -8.71 -22.22
N LEU A 155 12.87 -8.57 -21.70
CA LEU A 155 13.70 -9.60 -21.05
C LEU A 155 14.06 -10.80 -21.94
N SER A 156 13.53 -10.85 -23.16
CA SER A 156 13.76 -11.91 -24.14
C SER A 156 14.13 -11.29 -25.50
N PRO A 157 15.27 -11.63 -26.12
CA PRO A 157 15.68 -11.06 -27.39
C PRO A 157 14.88 -11.66 -28.56
N GLY A 158 14.95 -10.99 -29.72
CA GLY A 158 14.44 -11.51 -30.98
C GLY A 158 13.01 -11.14 -31.33
N PHE A 159 12.31 -10.39 -30.45
CA PHE A 159 10.95 -9.93 -30.72
C PHE A 159 10.96 -8.61 -31.51
N ALA A 160 10.17 -8.55 -32.57
CA ALA A 160 9.89 -7.36 -33.36
C ALA A 160 8.42 -6.96 -33.15
N LEU A 161 8.19 -5.90 -32.40
CA LEU A 161 6.87 -5.50 -31.93
C LEU A 161 6.42 -4.22 -32.63
N LYS A 162 5.17 -4.17 -33.10
CA LYS A 162 4.68 -3.03 -33.89
C LYS A 162 4.49 -1.76 -33.05
N VAL A 163 3.94 -1.89 -31.85
CA VAL A 163 3.65 -0.76 -30.96
C VAL A 163 4.12 -1.09 -29.56
N VAL A 164 4.95 -0.25 -28.98
CA VAL A 164 5.48 -0.35 -27.61
C VAL A 164 5.02 0.86 -26.81
N LEU A 165 4.29 0.63 -25.73
CA LEU A 165 3.88 1.67 -24.80
C LEU A 165 5.04 2.02 -23.86
N MET A 166 5.32 3.32 -23.68
CA MET A 166 6.52 3.76 -22.99
C MET A 166 6.24 4.54 -21.71
N LEU A 167 5.38 5.56 -21.78
CA LEU A 167 5.27 6.59 -20.74
C LEU A 167 3.87 7.20 -20.76
N ALA A 168 3.30 7.45 -19.57
CA ALA A 168 2.18 8.36 -19.39
C ALA A 168 2.58 9.52 -18.48
N VAL A 169 2.06 10.71 -18.77
CA VAL A 169 2.29 11.96 -18.04
C VAL A 169 0.97 12.67 -17.81
N GLY A 170 0.82 13.29 -16.63
CA GLY A 170 -0.33 14.12 -16.30
C GLY A 170 0.06 15.36 -15.52
N PHE A 171 -0.80 16.39 -15.56
CA PHE A 171 -0.67 17.63 -14.79
C PHE A 171 -1.97 17.97 -14.09
N GLY A 172 -1.91 18.55 -12.88
CA GLY A 172 -3.09 18.92 -12.11
C GLY A 172 -2.75 19.80 -10.91
N ASP A 173 -3.79 20.32 -10.25
CA ASP A 173 -3.63 21.19 -9.08
C ASP A 173 -3.66 20.37 -7.77
N ASP A 174 -4.30 19.23 -7.79
CA ASP A 174 -4.37 18.27 -6.66
C ASP A 174 -3.52 17.05 -6.97
N PRO A 175 -2.48 16.75 -6.16
CA PRO A 175 -1.56 15.63 -6.41
C PRO A 175 -2.22 14.26 -6.31
N TYR A 176 -3.19 14.09 -5.43
CA TYR A 176 -3.85 12.81 -5.18
C TYR A 176 -4.83 12.47 -6.31
N LYS A 177 -5.66 13.45 -6.69
CA LYS A 177 -6.53 13.32 -7.85
C LYS A 177 -5.74 13.12 -9.15
N LEU A 178 -4.64 13.85 -9.32
CA LEU A 178 -3.75 13.71 -10.47
C LEU A 178 -3.23 12.29 -10.62
N VAL A 179 -2.70 11.71 -9.54
CA VAL A 179 -2.15 10.34 -9.56
C VAL A 179 -3.26 9.32 -9.84
N ARG A 180 -4.41 9.46 -9.20
CA ARG A 180 -5.59 8.61 -9.43
C ARG A 180 -6.02 8.62 -10.90
N ASP A 181 -6.18 9.80 -11.46
CA ASP A 181 -6.64 9.98 -12.85
C ASP A 181 -5.58 9.48 -13.85
N LEU A 182 -4.28 9.67 -13.55
CA LEU A 182 -3.17 9.18 -14.38
C LEU A 182 -3.15 7.63 -14.43
N TYR A 183 -3.35 6.94 -13.31
CA TYR A 183 -3.43 5.47 -13.30
C TYR A 183 -4.68 4.97 -14.04
N THR A 184 -5.82 5.64 -13.88
CA THR A 184 -7.05 5.33 -14.62
C THR A 184 -6.84 5.47 -16.13
N PHE A 185 -6.26 6.59 -16.56
CA PHE A 185 -5.88 6.85 -17.95
C PHE A 185 -4.90 5.81 -18.48
N SER A 186 -3.85 5.51 -17.71
CA SER A 186 -2.79 4.56 -18.11
C SER A 186 -3.33 3.15 -18.31
N LEU A 187 -4.16 2.64 -17.38
CA LEU A 187 -4.81 1.34 -17.51
C LEU A 187 -5.71 1.27 -18.74
N ALA A 188 -6.51 2.29 -18.99
CA ALA A 188 -7.37 2.37 -20.16
C ALA A 188 -6.57 2.33 -21.46
N LYS A 189 -5.49 3.12 -21.55
CA LYS A 189 -4.65 3.19 -22.75
C LYS A 189 -3.83 1.93 -23.00
N MET A 190 -3.33 1.29 -21.94
CA MET A 190 -2.64 0.01 -22.08
C MET A 190 -3.59 -1.08 -22.61
N LYS A 191 -4.83 -1.15 -22.11
CA LYS A 191 -5.85 -2.09 -22.60
C LYS A 191 -6.29 -1.82 -24.03
N GLU A 192 -6.42 -0.54 -24.41
CA GLU A 192 -6.79 -0.11 -25.75
C GLU A 192 -5.71 -0.48 -26.79
N LEU A 193 -4.44 -0.17 -26.49
CA LEU A 193 -3.34 -0.24 -27.45
C LEU A 193 -2.59 -1.58 -27.41
N SER A 194 -2.74 -2.36 -26.35
CA SER A 194 -2.12 -3.68 -26.18
C SER A 194 -3.10 -4.66 -25.51
N PRO A 195 -4.19 -5.05 -26.21
CA PRO A 195 -5.22 -5.93 -25.66
C PRO A 195 -4.64 -7.24 -25.11
N GLY A 196 -5.13 -7.66 -23.94
CA GLY A 196 -4.72 -8.91 -23.29
C GLY A 196 -3.39 -8.88 -22.53
N THR A 197 -2.61 -7.78 -22.64
CA THR A 197 -1.33 -7.61 -21.95
C THR A 197 -1.51 -7.10 -20.51
N VAL A 198 -2.56 -6.31 -20.25
CA VAL A 198 -2.88 -5.72 -18.97
C VAL A 198 -4.25 -6.18 -18.52
N LEU A 199 -4.33 -6.82 -17.36
CA LEU A 199 -5.56 -7.32 -16.77
C LEU A 199 -6.14 -6.35 -15.73
N GLY A 200 -5.28 -5.60 -15.05
CA GLY A 200 -5.54 -4.81 -13.85
C GLY A 200 -6.72 -3.85 -13.97
N LYS A 201 -7.40 -3.65 -12.85
CA LYS A 201 -8.46 -2.65 -12.66
C LYS A 201 -8.06 -1.68 -11.55
N PRO A 202 -8.61 -0.46 -11.55
CA PRO A 202 -8.49 0.43 -10.40
C PRO A 202 -8.98 -0.23 -9.11
N ARG A 203 -8.37 0.14 -7.97
CA ARG A 203 -8.73 -0.40 -6.65
C ARG A 203 -10.23 -0.26 -6.33
N TRP A 204 -10.81 0.89 -6.63
CA TRP A 204 -12.22 1.21 -6.32
C TRP A 204 -13.25 0.47 -7.19
N GLU A 205 -12.81 -0.23 -8.24
CA GLU A 205 -13.64 -1.14 -9.04
C GLU A 205 -13.63 -2.58 -8.50
N LYS A 206 -12.90 -2.83 -7.41
CA LYS A 206 -12.73 -4.14 -6.80
C LYS A 206 -13.16 -4.10 -5.32
N PRO A 207 -13.87 -5.13 -4.82
CA PRO A 207 -14.24 -5.16 -3.40
C PRO A 207 -13.03 -5.35 -2.50
N TYR A 208 -13.13 -4.91 -1.24
CA TYR A 208 -12.16 -5.22 -0.20
C TYR A 208 -12.39 -6.65 0.29
N PRO A 209 -11.36 -7.49 0.44
CA PRO A 209 -11.52 -8.86 0.90
C PRO A 209 -11.97 -8.91 2.37
N GLU A 210 -13.06 -9.64 2.65
CA GLU A 210 -13.70 -9.67 3.97
C GLU A 210 -12.78 -10.19 5.09
N ILE A 211 -11.97 -11.21 4.82
CA ILE A 211 -11.05 -11.83 5.80
C ILE A 211 -10.13 -10.79 6.43
N TYR A 212 -9.63 -9.88 5.63
CA TYR A 212 -8.66 -8.86 6.05
C TYR A 212 -9.29 -7.64 6.74
N ARG A 213 -10.62 -7.65 6.95
CA ARG A 213 -11.26 -6.71 7.87
C ARG A 213 -11.01 -7.07 9.33
N PHE A 214 -10.47 -8.24 9.59
CA PHE A 214 -10.25 -8.77 10.93
C PHE A 214 -8.77 -8.92 11.25
N PHE A 215 -8.47 -8.97 12.55
CA PHE A 215 -7.14 -9.15 13.10
C PHE A 215 -6.60 -10.56 12.84
N GLY A 216 -5.35 -10.65 12.40
CA GLY A 216 -4.69 -11.90 12.08
C GLY A 216 -3.31 -12.10 12.68
N TRP A 217 -2.80 -13.31 12.45
CA TRP A 217 -1.44 -13.69 12.77
C TRP A 217 -0.78 -14.40 11.58
N CYS A 218 0.54 -14.14 11.40
CA CYS A 218 1.37 -14.75 10.35
C CYS A 218 2.55 -15.46 10.99
N SER A 219 2.86 -16.66 10.51
CA SER A 219 3.90 -17.51 11.11
C SER A 219 5.33 -17.10 10.77
N TRP A 220 5.56 -16.21 9.76
CA TRP A 220 6.90 -15.99 9.22
C TRP A 220 7.90 -15.47 10.26
N ASN A 221 7.71 -14.30 10.83
CA ASN A 221 8.68 -13.74 11.78
C ASN A 221 8.77 -14.50 13.10
N ALA A 222 7.73 -15.27 13.45
CA ALA A 222 7.78 -16.17 14.62
C ALA A 222 8.75 -17.33 14.41
N TYR A 223 8.74 -17.95 13.25
CA TYR A 223 9.40 -19.25 13.06
C TYR A 223 10.29 -19.35 11.83
N TYR A 224 10.13 -18.49 10.84
CA TYR A 224 10.79 -18.62 9.54
C TYR A 224 10.61 -20.02 8.95
N ALA A 225 11.69 -20.65 8.48
CA ALA A 225 11.66 -21.99 7.93
C ALA A 225 11.35 -23.11 8.95
N ASN A 226 11.35 -22.80 10.26
CA ASN A 226 11.13 -23.78 11.33
C ASN A 226 9.65 -23.96 11.71
N ILE A 227 8.72 -23.54 10.85
CA ILE A 227 7.29 -23.73 11.06
C ILE A 227 6.93 -25.23 11.11
N ASN A 228 6.00 -25.61 11.98
CA ASN A 228 5.34 -26.90 12.02
C ASN A 228 3.97 -26.81 12.71
N GLU A 229 3.20 -27.89 12.68
CA GLU A 229 1.86 -27.97 13.26
C GLU A 229 1.84 -27.56 14.75
N GLU A 230 2.68 -28.16 15.59
CA GLU A 230 2.74 -27.88 17.03
C GLU A 230 2.95 -26.39 17.32
N LYS A 231 3.86 -25.75 16.61
CA LYS A 231 4.19 -24.33 16.78
C LYS A 231 3.04 -23.40 16.38
N LEU A 232 2.35 -23.73 15.28
CA LEU A 232 1.16 -23.00 14.87
C LEU A 232 0.07 -23.04 15.95
N LEU A 233 -0.24 -24.24 16.43
CA LEU A 233 -1.26 -24.45 17.45
C LEU A 233 -0.88 -23.79 18.79
N THR A 234 0.39 -23.83 19.17
CA THR A 234 0.90 -23.18 20.39
C THR A 234 0.78 -21.65 20.31
N SER A 235 1.21 -21.05 19.21
CA SER A 235 1.07 -19.60 19.02
C SER A 235 -0.39 -19.16 19.05
N THR A 236 -1.25 -19.85 18.32
CA THR A 236 -2.66 -19.47 18.24
C THR A 236 -3.36 -19.64 19.59
N ARG A 237 -3.00 -20.65 20.38
CA ARG A 237 -3.52 -20.84 21.75
C ARG A 237 -3.18 -19.66 22.66
N GLU A 238 -1.98 -19.08 22.53
CA GLU A 238 -1.59 -17.91 23.34
C GLU A 238 -2.50 -16.70 23.09
N PHE A 239 -2.95 -16.45 21.85
CA PHE A 239 -3.93 -15.39 21.57
C PHE A 239 -5.24 -15.64 22.32
N LYS A 240 -5.75 -16.87 22.27
CA LYS A 240 -6.97 -17.26 23.02
C LYS A 240 -6.79 -17.08 24.51
N ASP A 241 -5.66 -17.55 25.08
CA ASP A 241 -5.39 -17.47 26.54
C ASP A 241 -5.24 -16.00 27.01
N LYS A 242 -4.76 -15.11 26.15
CA LYS A 242 -4.67 -13.66 26.40
C LYS A 242 -5.95 -12.88 26.05
N GLY A 243 -7.00 -13.55 25.59
CA GLY A 243 -8.28 -12.94 25.22
C GLY A 243 -8.22 -12.08 23.98
N LEU A 244 -7.22 -12.27 23.11
CA LEU A 244 -7.10 -11.56 21.83
C LEU A 244 -7.87 -12.32 20.75
N PRO A 245 -8.81 -11.63 20.06
CA PRO A 245 -9.66 -12.26 19.06
C PRO A 245 -8.97 -12.38 17.69
N VAL A 246 -7.93 -13.21 17.58
CA VAL A 246 -7.32 -13.51 16.29
C VAL A 246 -8.32 -14.26 15.40
N ARG A 247 -8.59 -13.70 14.21
CA ARG A 247 -9.65 -14.21 13.33
C ARG A 247 -9.10 -14.94 12.13
N PHE A 248 -7.90 -14.61 11.66
CA PHE A 248 -7.25 -15.39 10.61
C PHE A 248 -5.81 -15.76 10.98
N VAL A 249 -5.37 -16.90 10.46
CA VAL A 249 -3.99 -17.40 10.57
C VAL A 249 -3.43 -17.59 9.17
N LEU A 250 -2.29 -16.97 8.90
CA LEU A 250 -1.51 -17.16 7.68
C LEU A 250 -0.32 -18.07 7.96
N ILE A 251 -0.36 -19.29 7.43
CA ILE A 251 0.77 -20.23 7.42
C ILE A 251 1.71 -19.80 6.30
N ASP A 252 2.81 -19.13 6.66
CA ASP A 252 3.75 -18.55 5.70
C ASP A 252 4.72 -19.62 5.15
N ASP A 253 5.76 -19.22 4.42
CA ASP A 253 6.71 -20.07 3.68
C ASP A 253 7.21 -21.30 4.45
N CYS A 254 7.58 -22.35 3.72
CA CYS A 254 8.13 -23.61 4.19
C CYS A 254 7.12 -24.60 4.82
N TRP A 255 5.82 -24.44 4.57
CA TRP A 255 4.80 -25.42 5.01
C TRP A 255 4.61 -26.58 4.03
N MET A 256 4.89 -26.37 2.72
CA MET A 256 4.62 -27.31 1.63
C MET A 256 5.76 -28.28 1.39
N GLN A 257 5.45 -29.39 0.74
CA GLN A 257 6.43 -30.41 0.39
C GLN A 257 7.32 -29.95 -0.76
N THR A 258 8.62 -29.86 -0.48
CA THR A 258 9.64 -29.40 -1.42
C THR A 258 10.85 -30.31 -1.44
N GLU A 259 11.54 -30.36 -2.56
CA GLU A 259 12.82 -31.06 -2.70
C GLU A 259 13.92 -30.14 -3.21
N LYS A 260 15.17 -30.45 -2.85
CA LYS A 260 16.31 -29.72 -3.41
C LYS A 260 16.50 -30.07 -4.87
N THR A 261 16.79 -29.05 -5.67
CA THR A 261 17.13 -29.18 -7.09
C THR A 261 18.56 -28.64 -7.30
N PRO A 262 19.60 -29.46 -7.01
CA PRO A 262 21.00 -29.03 -7.08
C PRO A 262 21.36 -28.58 -8.51
N GLY A 263 22.15 -27.50 -8.63
CA GLY A 263 22.56 -26.98 -9.92
C GLY A 263 21.55 -26.06 -10.59
N VAL A 264 20.34 -25.96 -10.08
CA VAL A 264 19.33 -25.01 -10.57
C VAL A 264 19.23 -23.86 -9.57
N TRP A 265 19.48 -22.65 -10.05
CA TRP A 265 19.43 -21.43 -9.23
C TRP A 265 18.65 -20.37 -9.98
N LEU A 266 17.33 -20.34 -9.79
CA LEU A 266 16.46 -19.36 -10.44
C LEU A 266 16.19 -18.13 -9.57
N ASN A 267 16.11 -18.31 -8.25
CA ASN A 267 15.77 -17.22 -7.32
C ASN A 267 16.45 -17.33 -5.95
N GLY A 268 17.74 -17.68 -5.90
CA GLY A 268 18.52 -17.67 -4.67
C GLY A 268 18.26 -18.82 -3.68
N ARG A 269 17.37 -19.77 -4.02
CA ARG A 269 17.08 -20.98 -3.24
C ARG A 269 17.15 -22.22 -4.12
N PHE A 270 17.46 -23.38 -3.52
CA PHE A 270 17.63 -24.64 -4.26
C PHE A 270 16.42 -25.58 -4.14
N GLN A 271 15.28 -25.07 -3.61
CA GLN A 271 14.10 -25.90 -3.37
C GLN A 271 13.03 -25.62 -4.41
N SER A 272 12.47 -26.69 -4.97
CA SER A 272 11.35 -26.69 -5.88
C SER A 272 10.16 -27.45 -5.27
N LEU A 273 8.96 -27.08 -5.63
CA LEU A 273 7.76 -27.80 -5.23
C LEU A 273 7.81 -29.22 -5.80
N SER A 274 7.58 -30.23 -4.94
CA SER A 274 7.64 -31.64 -5.34
C SER A 274 6.30 -32.38 -5.24
N ALA A 275 5.34 -31.86 -4.45
CA ALA A 275 3.98 -32.36 -4.37
C ALA A 275 3.00 -31.24 -4.01
N LEU A 276 1.70 -31.41 -4.36
CA LEU A 276 0.63 -30.49 -4.00
C LEU A 276 0.08 -30.85 -2.62
N GLU A 277 0.93 -30.79 -1.60
CA GLU A 277 0.57 -31.16 -0.23
C GLU A 277 1.49 -30.49 0.81
N ALA A 278 1.09 -30.53 2.08
CA ALA A 278 1.94 -30.08 3.18
C ALA A 278 3.13 -31.03 3.38
N ASP A 279 4.23 -30.50 3.91
CA ASP A 279 5.39 -31.30 4.34
C ASP A 279 4.96 -32.27 5.46
N PRO A 280 4.99 -33.60 5.23
CA PRO A 280 4.47 -34.57 6.19
C PRO A 280 5.30 -34.68 7.48
N VAL A 281 6.53 -34.17 7.48
CA VAL A 281 7.38 -34.11 8.69
C VAL A 281 6.96 -32.94 9.57
N LYS A 282 6.57 -31.81 8.94
CA LYS A 282 6.13 -30.61 9.63
C LYS A 282 4.66 -30.65 10.05
N PHE A 283 3.84 -31.31 9.25
CA PHE A 283 2.40 -31.47 9.48
C PHE A 283 2.02 -32.97 9.51
N PRO A 284 2.46 -33.70 10.54
CA PRO A 284 2.29 -35.16 10.59
C PRO A 284 0.82 -35.58 10.68
N SER A 285 -0.06 -34.74 11.20
CA SER A 285 -1.51 -35.01 11.25
C SER A 285 -2.26 -34.56 9.99
N GLY A 286 -1.56 -33.94 9.03
CA GLY A 286 -2.12 -33.36 7.82
C GLY A 286 -2.62 -31.92 8.00
N LEU A 287 -2.73 -31.21 6.89
CA LEU A 287 -3.13 -29.79 6.88
C LEU A 287 -4.58 -29.63 7.35
N ALA A 288 -5.50 -30.48 6.88
CA ALA A 288 -6.91 -30.46 7.29
C ALA A 288 -7.10 -30.63 8.82
N HIS A 289 -6.29 -31.47 9.45
CA HIS A 289 -6.31 -31.60 10.92
C HIS A 289 -5.89 -30.30 11.59
N THR A 290 -4.78 -29.71 11.14
CA THR A 290 -4.28 -28.43 11.67
C THR A 290 -5.33 -27.32 11.53
N VAL A 291 -5.94 -27.17 10.34
CA VAL A 291 -7.02 -26.22 10.08
C VAL A 291 -8.21 -26.45 11.02
N ASN A 292 -8.67 -27.69 11.14
CA ASN A 292 -9.80 -28.02 12.01
C ASN A 292 -9.54 -27.64 13.49
N VAL A 293 -8.33 -27.89 14.01
CA VAL A 293 -7.97 -27.50 15.40
C VAL A 293 -7.93 -25.97 15.54
N LEU A 294 -7.36 -25.25 14.56
CA LEU A 294 -7.33 -23.79 14.56
C LEU A 294 -8.76 -23.21 14.62
N GLU A 295 -9.67 -23.74 13.82
CA GLU A 295 -11.06 -23.26 13.75
C GLU A 295 -11.90 -23.67 14.96
N LYS A 296 -12.00 -24.99 15.22
CA LYS A 296 -12.92 -25.54 16.21
C LYS A 296 -12.47 -25.32 17.65
N ASP A 297 -11.16 -25.53 17.91
CA ASP A 297 -10.66 -25.50 19.28
C ASP A 297 -10.12 -24.11 19.65
N LEU A 298 -9.53 -23.37 18.70
CA LEU A 298 -8.87 -22.10 18.96
C LEU A 298 -9.66 -20.87 18.51
N GLY A 299 -10.76 -21.05 17.75
CA GLY A 299 -11.71 -19.98 17.42
C GLY A 299 -11.25 -19.08 16.26
N VAL A 300 -10.30 -19.53 15.46
CA VAL A 300 -9.92 -18.88 14.19
C VAL A 300 -11.05 -19.03 13.20
N SER A 301 -11.32 -18.00 12.40
CA SER A 301 -12.39 -18.02 11.42
C SER A 301 -11.93 -18.39 10.03
N TRP A 302 -10.64 -18.13 9.72
CA TRP A 302 -10.07 -18.35 8.39
C TRP A 302 -8.60 -18.75 8.49
N VAL A 303 -8.21 -19.71 7.68
CA VAL A 303 -6.83 -20.16 7.57
C VAL A 303 -6.34 -19.98 6.13
N GLY A 304 -5.17 -19.37 5.97
CA GLY A 304 -4.54 -19.20 4.67
C GLY A 304 -3.14 -19.74 4.62
N VAL A 305 -2.64 -19.93 3.39
CA VAL A 305 -1.29 -20.41 3.14
C VAL A 305 -0.52 -19.50 2.18
N TRP A 306 0.79 -19.49 2.33
CA TRP A 306 1.72 -18.82 1.44
C TRP A 306 2.14 -19.72 0.27
N MET A 307 2.43 -19.11 -0.87
CA MET A 307 3.03 -19.75 -2.04
C MET A 307 3.71 -18.73 -2.94
N THR A 308 4.40 -19.17 -4.00
CA THR A 308 4.90 -18.27 -5.05
C THR A 308 4.12 -18.42 -6.35
N LEU A 309 4.16 -17.39 -7.19
CA LEU A 309 3.53 -17.44 -8.53
C LEU A 309 4.16 -18.51 -9.44
N GLN A 310 5.37 -18.99 -9.12
CA GLN A 310 6.08 -20.05 -9.85
C GLN A 310 5.89 -21.44 -9.25
N GLY A 311 5.01 -21.58 -8.25
CA GLY A 311 4.82 -22.79 -7.43
C GLY A 311 5.68 -22.79 -6.19
N TYR A 312 7.00 -22.63 -6.31
CA TYR A 312 7.94 -22.38 -5.20
C TYR A 312 9.13 -21.51 -5.68
N TRP A 313 10.03 -21.14 -4.79
CA TRP A 313 11.17 -20.27 -5.07
C TRP A 313 12.02 -20.70 -6.27
N ASN A 314 12.21 -21.98 -6.49
CA ASN A 314 12.95 -22.54 -7.62
C ASN A 314 12.03 -23.26 -8.62
N GLY A 315 10.75 -22.87 -8.69
CA GLY A 315 9.75 -23.51 -9.55
C GLY A 315 9.26 -24.85 -9.05
N ILE A 316 8.83 -25.69 -9.94
CA ILE A 316 8.21 -27.01 -9.73
C ILE A 316 9.11 -28.07 -10.33
N LYS A 317 9.38 -29.12 -9.59
CA LYS A 317 10.21 -30.24 -10.05
C LYS A 317 9.51 -31.02 -11.18
N LEU A 318 10.15 -31.13 -12.32
CA LEU A 318 9.55 -31.86 -13.50
C LEU A 318 9.53 -33.38 -13.29
N ASP A 319 10.48 -33.90 -12.52
CA ASP A 319 10.45 -35.31 -12.06
C ASP A 319 9.67 -35.41 -10.75
N SER A 320 8.36 -35.14 -10.80
CA SER A 320 7.45 -35.16 -9.66
C SER A 320 6.06 -35.69 -10.06
N PRO A 321 5.26 -36.12 -9.08
CA PRO A 321 3.85 -36.44 -9.33
C PRO A 321 3.08 -35.31 -10.01
N ILE A 322 3.38 -34.05 -9.69
CA ILE A 322 2.68 -32.89 -10.26
C ILE A 322 2.74 -32.91 -11.79
N ASN A 323 3.93 -33.04 -12.38
CA ASN A 323 4.08 -33.02 -13.83
C ASN A 323 3.52 -34.29 -14.50
N ARG A 324 3.60 -35.44 -13.80
CA ARG A 324 3.06 -36.71 -14.31
C ARG A 324 1.53 -36.71 -14.32
N ASP A 325 0.92 -36.21 -13.24
CA ASP A 325 -0.52 -36.31 -13.01
C ASP A 325 -1.30 -35.14 -13.62
N LEU A 326 -0.60 -34.03 -13.95
CA LEU A 326 -1.14 -32.83 -14.59
C LEU A 326 -0.40 -32.56 -15.95
N PRO A 327 -0.59 -33.40 -16.95
CA PRO A 327 0.10 -33.25 -18.23
C PRO A 327 -0.25 -31.91 -18.90
N GLY A 328 0.78 -31.17 -19.33
CA GLY A 328 0.62 -29.86 -19.98
C GLY A 328 0.39 -28.69 -19.03
N ALA A 329 0.37 -28.90 -17.72
CA ALA A 329 0.19 -27.83 -16.73
C ALA A 329 1.43 -26.94 -16.57
N LEU A 330 2.62 -27.49 -16.87
CA LEU A 330 3.88 -26.84 -16.61
C LEU A 330 4.62 -26.50 -17.93
N MET A 331 5.22 -25.32 -17.94
CA MET A 331 6.21 -24.92 -18.94
C MET A 331 7.61 -25.23 -18.39
N PRO A 332 8.42 -26.09 -19.03
CA PRO A 332 9.80 -26.32 -18.63
C PRO A 332 10.65 -25.04 -18.73
N VAL A 333 11.42 -24.76 -17.69
CA VAL A 333 12.39 -23.66 -17.61
C VAL A 333 13.81 -24.20 -17.74
N THR A 334 14.07 -25.33 -17.11
CA THR A 334 15.29 -26.12 -17.26
C THR A 334 14.91 -27.58 -17.52
N LYS A 335 15.89 -28.49 -17.53
CA LYS A 335 15.63 -29.93 -17.61
C LYS A 335 15.00 -30.49 -16.34
N GLU A 336 15.21 -29.83 -15.20
CA GLU A 336 14.78 -30.30 -13.87
C GLU A 336 13.53 -29.60 -13.35
N VAL A 337 13.29 -28.33 -13.76
CA VAL A 337 12.21 -27.52 -13.20
C VAL A 337 11.38 -26.80 -14.26
N GLY A 338 10.12 -26.61 -13.95
CA GLY A 338 9.16 -25.81 -14.70
C GLY A 338 8.42 -24.82 -13.82
N ILE A 339 7.58 -24.03 -14.43
CA ILE A 339 6.61 -23.12 -13.78
C ILE A 339 5.22 -23.39 -14.34
N PRO A 340 4.13 -22.98 -13.66
CA PRO A 340 2.79 -23.03 -14.25
C PRO A 340 2.80 -22.35 -15.62
N ASP A 341 2.32 -23.04 -16.68
CA ASP A 341 2.43 -22.54 -18.05
C ASP A 341 1.60 -21.26 -18.26
N PRO A 342 2.24 -20.11 -18.54
CA PRO A 342 1.50 -18.87 -18.75
C PRO A 342 0.59 -18.86 -19.97
N LYS A 343 0.74 -19.83 -20.91
CA LYS A 343 -0.05 -19.92 -22.14
C LYS A 343 -1.41 -20.65 -21.99
N GLY A 344 -1.74 -21.15 -20.81
CA GLY A 344 -3.01 -21.81 -20.54
C GLY A 344 -2.90 -23.08 -19.71
N GLY A 345 -1.85 -23.87 -19.85
CA GLY A 345 -1.63 -25.05 -19.00
C GLY A 345 -1.54 -24.73 -17.50
N GLY A 346 -1.11 -23.52 -17.14
CA GLY A 346 -1.09 -23.06 -15.76
C GLY A 346 -2.47 -23.02 -15.08
N GLU A 347 -3.56 -22.91 -15.84
CA GLU A 347 -4.92 -23.04 -15.30
C GLU A 347 -5.14 -24.43 -14.70
N ILE A 348 -4.65 -25.49 -15.35
CA ILE A 348 -4.72 -26.88 -14.86
C ILE A 348 -3.97 -27.00 -13.51
N PHE A 349 -2.78 -26.40 -13.41
CA PHE A 349 -1.98 -26.41 -12.18
C PHE A 349 -2.70 -25.72 -11.03
N TRP A 350 -3.16 -24.48 -11.25
CA TRP A 350 -3.81 -23.68 -10.21
C TRP A 350 -5.15 -24.27 -9.79
N ASP A 351 -5.93 -24.81 -10.74
CA ASP A 351 -7.19 -25.49 -10.43
C ASP A 351 -6.96 -26.72 -9.54
N ALA A 352 -5.99 -27.55 -9.86
CA ALA A 352 -5.64 -28.73 -9.07
C ALA A 352 -5.15 -28.34 -7.67
N TRP A 353 -4.22 -27.37 -7.57
CA TRP A 353 -3.70 -26.97 -6.27
C TRP A 353 -4.76 -26.30 -5.40
N PHE A 354 -5.51 -25.36 -5.94
CA PHE A 354 -6.51 -24.63 -5.16
C PHE A 354 -7.71 -25.51 -4.78
N SER A 355 -8.04 -26.50 -5.61
CA SER A 355 -9.02 -27.53 -5.26
C SER A 355 -8.58 -28.37 -4.05
N TYR A 356 -7.32 -28.82 -4.06
CA TYR A 356 -6.73 -29.52 -2.91
C TYR A 356 -6.75 -28.65 -1.65
N LEU A 357 -6.23 -27.42 -1.71
CA LEU A 357 -6.20 -26.51 -0.57
C LEU A 357 -7.59 -26.20 -0.01
N LYS A 358 -8.58 -26.04 -0.88
CA LYS A 358 -9.98 -25.84 -0.46
C LYS A 358 -10.54 -27.09 0.23
N GLY A 359 -10.16 -28.27 -0.23
CA GLY A 359 -10.48 -29.56 0.42
C GLY A 359 -9.85 -29.69 1.81
N GLU A 360 -8.68 -29.12 2.04
CA GLU A 360 -7.99 -29.05 3.32
C GLU A 360 -8.54 -27.98 4.28
N GLY A 361 -9.52 -27.16 3.83
CA GLY A 361 -10.13 -26.11 4.64
C GLY A 361 -9.48 -24.73 4.50
N ILE A 362 -8.58 -24.53 3.54
CA ILE A 362 -7.93 -23.23 3.32
C ILE A 362 -8.93 -22.24 2.69
N ASP A 363 -8.88 -20.99 3.17
CA ASP A 363 -9.81 -19.91 2.80
C ASP A 363 -9.16 -18.79 1.98
N PHE A 364 -7.85 -18.63 2.04
CA PHE A 364 -7.13 -17.57 1.33
C PHE A 364 -5.67 -17.93 1.07
N VAL A 365 -5.04 -17.20 0.16
CA VAL A 365 -3.62 -17.41 -0.17
C VAL A 365 -2.84 -16.10 -0.21
N LYS A 366 -1.58 -16.13 0.21
CA LYS A 366 -0.57 -15.11 -0.03
C LYS A 366 0.32 -15.61 -1.17
N VAL A 367 0.34 -14.88 -2.28
CA VAL A 367 1.13 -15.25 -3.46
C VAL A 367 2.31 -14.33 -3.61
N ASP A 368 3.48 -14.89 -3.44
CA ASP A 368 4.76 -14.22 -3.38
C ASP A 368 5.56 -14.32 -4.69
N ASN A 369 6.71 -13.66 -4.75
CA ASN A 369 7.69 -13.73 -5.84
C ASN A 369 7.16 -13.33 -7.22
N GLN A 370 6.13 -12.50 -7.30
CA GLN A 370 5.47 -12.17 -8.57
C GLN A 370 6.37 -11.42 -9.55
N SER A 371 7.16 -10.46 -9.06
CA SER A 371 7.99 -9.57 -9.89
C SER A 371 9.14 -10.24 -10.64
N THR A 372 9.45 -11.50 -10.35
CA THR A 372 10.56 -12.21 -11.04
C THR A 372 10.10 -13.27 -12.00
N THR A 373 8.81 -13.46 -12.22
CA THR A 373 8.28 -14.49 -13.13
C THR A 373 8.90 -14.39 -14.53
N GLY A 374 9.08 -13.19 -15.05
CA GLY A 374 9.74 -12.95 -16.31
C GLY A 374 11.20 -13.45 -16.38
N ASN A 375 11.90 -13.54 -15.25
CA ASN A 375 13.28 -14.04 -15.21
C ASN A 375 13.38 -15.56 -15.46
N TYR A 376 12.34 -16.33 -15.11
CA TYR A 376 12.30 -17.78 -15.32
C TYR A 376 12.21 -18.13 -16.80
N VAL A 377 11.59 -17.30 -17.60
CA VAL A 377 11.35 -17.52 -19.04
C VAL A 377 12.20 -16.63 -19.94
N ARG A 378 13.22 -15.99 -19.37
CA ARG A 378 14.12 -15.12 -20.12
C ARG A 378 14.69 -15.81 -21.35
N GLY A 379 14.50 -15.18 -22.52
CA GLY A 379 14.93 -15.70 -23.80
C GLY A 379 13.88 -16.53 -24.54
N SER A 380 12.76 -16.90 -23.92
CA SER A 380 11.72 -17.74 -24.53
C SER A 380 10.39 -17.04 -24.79
N MET A 381 10.04 -16.04 -23.96
CA MET A 381 8.79 -15.28 -24.10
C MET A 381 9.00 -13.81 -23.70
N PRO A 382 8.22 -12.86 -24.27
CA PRO A 382 8.15 -11.49 -23.77
C PRO A 382 7.59 -11.42 -22.33
N VAL A 383 8.18 -10.58 -21.49
CA VAL A 383 7.85 -10.49 -20.06
C VAL A 383 6.36 -10.20 -19.81
N THR A 384 5.74 -9.34 -20.61
CA THR A 384 4.34 -8.96 -20.41
C THR A 384 3.35 -10.08 -20.75
N GLU A 385 3.71 -10.97 -21.70
CA GLU A 385 2.92 -12.16 -22.02
C GLU A 385 2.96 -13.19 -20.88
N VAL A 386 4.16 -13.37 -20.30
CA VAL A 386 4.35 -14.24 -19.13
C VAL A 386 3.52 -13.75 -17.97
N MET A 387 3.61 -12.46 -17.65
CA MET A 387 2.94 -11.88 -16.50
C MET A 387 1.42 -11.89 -16.64
N SER A 388 0.90 -11.46 -17.80
CA SER A 388 -0.55 -11.48 -18.03
C SER A 388 -1.13 -12.89 -18.04
N GLY A 389 -0.41 -13.86 -18.59
CA GLY A 389 -0.81 -15.27 -18.60
C GLY A 389 -0.81 -15.91 -17.22
N SER A 390 0.29 -15.75 -16.47
CA SER A 390 0.42 -16.28 -15.11
C SER A 390 -0.65 -15.71 -14.17
N HIS A 391 -0.88 -14.40 -14.21
CA HIS A 391 -1.91 -13.76 -13.40
C HIS A 391 -3.33 -14.12 -13.80
N ARG A 392 -3.59 -14.30 -15.10
CA ARG A 392 -4.92 -14.77 -15.57
C ARG A 392 -5.24 -16.13 -14.98
N ASN A 393 -4.31 -17.07 -15.09
CA ASN A 393 -4.50 -18.43 -14.59
C ASN A 393 -4.66 -18.47 -13.06
N LEU A 394 -3.79 -17.74 -12.33
CA LEU A 394 -3.89 -17.63 -10.87
C LEU A 394 -5.22 -17.03 -10.42
N GLN A 395 -5.62 -15.90 -10.99
CA GLN A 395 -6.83 -15.19 -10.56
C GLN A 395 -8.11 -15.93 -10.93
N ALA A 396 -8.13 -16.62 -12.07
CA ALA A 396 -9.27 -17.47 -12.46
C ALA A 396 -9.50 -18.58 -11.42
N ALA A 397 -8.47 -19.32 -11.04
CA ALA A 397 -8.56 -20.33 -9.99
C ALA A 397 -8.85 -19.70 -8.62
N GLY A 398 -8.21 -18.55 -8.29
CA GLY A 398 -8.46 -17.83 -7.06
C GLY A 398 -9.93 -17.45 -6.89
N LEU A 399 -10.56 -16.88 -7.90
CA LEU A 399 -11.98 -16.54 -7.89
C LEU A 399 -12.88 -17.77 -7.66
N LYS A 400 -12.51 -18.90 -8.26
CA LYS A 400 -13.28 -20.14 -8.14
C LYS A 400 -13.26 -20.73 -6.73
N TYR A 401 -12.10 -20.71 -6.05
CA TYR A 401 -11.91 -21.43 -4.78
C TYR A 401 -11.88 -20.53 -3.55
N PHE A 402 -11.34 -19.32 -3.67
CA PHE A 402 -11.09 -18.38 -2.55
C PHE A 402 -11.78 -17.02 -2.75
N GLY A 403 -12.50 -16.83 -3.86
CA GLY A 403 -13.01 -15.52 -4.22
C GLY A 403 -11.83 -14.56 -4.47
N ILE A 404 -11.92 -13.36 -3.91
CA ILE A 404 -10.87 -12.32 -4.07
C ILE A 404 -9.80 -12.37 -2.99
N ASN A 405 -9.79 -13.38 -2.12
CA ASN A 405 -8.93 -13.46 -0.94
C ASN A 405 -7.51 -13.89 -1.29
N ILE A 406 -6.86 -13.13 -2.16
CA ILE A 406 -5.44 -13.29 -2.53
C ILE A 406 -4.68 -12.04 -2.12
N LEU A 407 -3.63 -12.22 -1.32
CA LEU A 407 -2.66 -11.18 -0.99
C LEU A 407 -1.47 -11.25 -1.95
N ASN A 408 -1.28 -10.20 -2.76
CA ASN A 408 -0.12 -10.10 -3.66
C ASN A 408 1.11 -9.63 -2.90
N CYS A 409 2.22 -10.34 -3.07
CA CYS A 409 3.48 -10.05 -2.39
C CYS A 409 4.67 -10.09 -3.36
N MET A 410 5.74 -9.37 -3.04
CA MET A 410 6.94 -9.23 -3.89
C MET A 410 6.57 -8.90 -5.35
N SER A 411 5.77 -7.84 -5.55
CA SER A 411 5.04 -7.60 -6.80
C SER A 411 5.13 -6.16 -7.32
N HIS A 412 6.19 -5.38 -6.97
CA HIS A 412 6.30 -3.96 -7.32
C HIS A 412 6.87 -3.69 -8.72
N ASN A 413 7.30 -4.70 -9.45
CA ASN A 413 7.75 -4.48 -10.82
C ASN A 413 6.59 -4.04 -11.73
N VAL A 414 6.87 -3.19 -12.70
CA VAL A 414 5.87 -2.54 -13.56
C VAL A 414 4.99 -3.55 -14.31
N ASP A 415 5.55 -4.69 -14.74
CA ASP A 415 4.81 -5.75 -15.41
C ASP A 415 3.84 -6.50 -14.49
N ALA A 416 4.11 -6.54 -13.17
CA ALA A 416 3.28 -7.23 -12.19
C ALA A 416 2.12 -6.33 -11.69
N ILE A 417 2.40 -5.06 -11.35
CA ILE A 417 1.39 -4.18 -10.73
C ILE A 417 0.14 -3.93 -11.60
N TYR A 418 0.28 -4.03 -12.91
CA TYR A 418 -0.82 -3.84 -13.86
C TYR A 418 -1.63 -5.11 -14.14
N GLN A 419 -1.43 -6.21 -13.38
CA GLN A 419 -2.12 -7.48 -13.63
C GLN A 419 -3.28 -7.78 -12.66
N TRP A 420 -3.46 -7.02 -11.60
CA TRP A 420 -4.46 -7.32 -10.56
C TRP A 420 -5.88 -6.95 -11.03
N SER A 421 -6.56 -7.89 -11.70
CA SER A 421 -7.92 -7.71 -12.23
C SER A 421 -9.00 -7.80 -11.17
N ASP A 422 -8.81 -8.72 -10.20
CA ASP A 422 -9.83 -9.08 -9.20
C ASP A 422 -9.27 -9.03 -7.78
N THR A 423 -7.99 -9.33 -7.59
CA THR A 423 -7.31 -9.23 -6.29
C THR A 423 -7.10 -7.77 -5.91
N ASN A 424 -7.34 -7.43 -4.65
CA ASN A 424 -7.37 -6.03 -4.20
C ASN A 424 -6.50 -5.74 -2.97
N LEU A 425 -5.50 -6.59 -2.71
CA LEU A 425 -4.49 -6.38 -1.67
C LEU A 425 -3.10 -6.60 -2.23
N ALA A 426 -2.14 -5.74 -1.89
CA ALA A 426 -0.74 -5.93 -2.22
C ALA A 426 0.17 -5.32 -1.15
N ARG A 427 1.28 -6.01 -0.88
CA ARG A 427 2.34 -5.54 0.03
C ARG A 427 2.87 -4.18 -0.42
N GLY A 428 3.02 -3.25 0.51
CA GLY A 428 3.44 -1.87 0.26
C GLY A 428 4.93 -1.61 0.44
N SER A 429 5.68 -2.57 0.99
CA SER A 429 7.09 -2.42 1.34
C SER A 429 7.84 -3.74 1.39
N ILE A 430 9.16 -3.65 1.57
CA ILE A 430 10.01 -4.77 2.00
C ILE A 430 9.46 -5.41 3.28
N ASP A 431 9.84 -6.67 3.53
CA ASP A 431 9.47 -7.38 4.76
C ASP A 431 9.93 -6.66 6.02
N THR A 432 9.09 -6.71 7.05
CA THR A 432 9.48 -6.31 8.41
C THR A 432 10.44 -7.34 9.01
N TRP A 433 11.70 -6.96 9.22
CA TRP A 433 12.75 -7.85 9.73
C TRP A 433 13.16 -7.47 11.15
N PRO A 434 12.54 -8.00 12.20
CA PRO A 434 12.82 -7.60 13.58
C PRO A 434 14.23 -7.99 14.08
N ARG A 435 14.82 -9.02 13.48
CA ARG A 435 16.16 -9.53 13.88
C ARG A 435 17.28 -9.12 12.93
N GLN A 436 16.99 -8.38 11.87
CA GLN A 436 17.96 -7.99 10.86
C GLN A 436 17.81 -6.52 10.47
N LYS A 437 18.78 -6.03 9.82
CA LYS A 437 19.22 -4.73 9.34
C LYS A 437 18.20 -3.76 8.73
N PHE A 438 16.92 -4.09 8.57
CA PHE A 438 15.95 -3.15 8.04
C PHE A 438 15.32 -2.37 9.18
N ASP A 439 15.67 -1.13 9.20
CA ASP A 439 15.23 -0.14 10.15
C ASP A 439 13.71 0.11 9.98
N PRO A 440 12.91 0.05 11.06
CA PRO A 440 11.49 0.42 11.02
C PRO A 440 11.18 1.77 10.37
N ARG A 441 12.13 2.72 10.40
CA ARG A 441 12.02 4.03 9.74
C ARG A 441 11.95 3.89 8.22
N HIS A 442 12.77 3.01 7.65
CA HIS A 442 12.75 2.72 6.22
C HIS A 442 11.42 2.08 5.81
N HIS A 443 10.98 1.08 6.56
CA HIS A 443 9.69 0.44 6.34
C HIS A 443 8.51 1.43 6.41
N ALA A 444 8.48 2.33 7.40
CA ALA A 444 7.45 3.37 7.50
C ALA A 444 7.47 4.33 6.29
N ALA A 445 8.66 4.76 5.86
CA ALA A 445 8.78 5.65 4.71
C ALA A 445 8.38 4.97 3.40
N GLU A 446 8.76 3.71 3.19
CA GLU A 446 8.35 2.93 2.01
C GLU A 446 6.83 2.76 1.97
N THR A 447 6.22 2.26 3.05
CA THR A 447 4.77 1.99 3.08
C THR A 447 3.95 3.24 2.82
N VAL A 448 4.30 4.36 3.49
CA VAL A 448 3.57 5.63 3.35
C VAL A 448 3.74 6.22 1.94
N THR A 449 4.95 6.23 1.40
CA THR A 449 5.18 6.84 0.07
C THR A 449 4.69 5.95 -1.07
N ASN A 450 4.85 4.64 -0.97
CA ASN A 450 4.32 3.72 -1.97
C ASN A 450 2.79 3.72 -2.02
N ALA A 451 2.10 4.07 -0.91
CA ALA A 451 0.65 4.24 -0.93
C ALA A 451 0.16 5.25 -1.97
N LEU A 452 0.96 6.26 -2.36
CA LEU A 452 0.58 7.21 -3.42
C LEU A 452 0.27 6.53 -4.75
N TRP A 453 1.07 5.58 -5.17
CA TRP A 453 0.85 4.89 -6.42
C TRP A 453 0.05 3.59 -6.23
N LEU A 454 0.37 2.81 -5.20
CA LEU A 454 -0.20 1.49 -4.96
C LEU A 454 -1.70 1.55 -4.66
N SER A 455 -2.15 2.54 -3.89
CA SER A 455 -3.56 2.72 -3.54
C SER A 455 -4.51 2.92 -4.72
N ASN A 456 -3.98 3.21 -5.91
CA ASN A 456 -4.79 3.30 -7.12
C ASN A 456 -5.05 1.93 -7.75
N LEU A 457 -4.26 0.92 -7.39
CA LEU A 457 -4.29 -0.42 -7.96
C LEU A 457 -4.79 -1.47 -6.96
N ALA A 458 -4.41 -1.35 -5.67
CA ALA A 458 -4.81 -2.25 -4.60
C ALA A 458 -4.75 -1.55 -3.23
N TRP A 459 -5.34 -2.13 -2.20
CA TRP A 459 -5.15 -1.70 -0.81
C TRP A 459 -3.75 -2.08 -0.36
N PRO A 460 -2.96 -1.14 0.21
CA PRO A 460 -1.62 -1.43 0.69
C PRO A 460 -1.66 -2.31 1.95
N ASP A 461 -0.93 -3.40 1.93
CA ASP A 461 -0.61 -4.20 3.10
C ASP A 461 0.72 -3.70 3.69
N TYR A 462 0.69 -3.25 4.94
CA TYR A 462 1.87 -2.75 5.67
C TYR A 462 2.65 -3.87 6.37
N ASP A 463 2.43 -5.13 5.98
CA ASP A 463 3.10 -6.32 6.48
C ASP A 463 2.81 -6.71 7.94
N MET A 464 3.24 -7.91 8.32
CA MET A 464 3.29 -8.37 9.70
C MET A 464 4.26 -7.54 10.55
N TRP A 465 4.10 -7.57 11.86
CA TRP A 465 4.99 -6.95 12.82
C TRP A 465 5.00 -7.72 14.14
N GLN A 466 5.93 -7.40 15.06
CA GLN A 466 6.00 -8.04 16.36
C GLN A 466 5.74 -7.04 17.48
N THR A 467 4.84 -7.39 18.39
CA THR A 467 4.27 -6.48 19.41
C THR A 467 5.17 -6.23 20.60
N HIS A 468 6.16 -7.08 20.82
CA HIS A 468 7.10 -7.00 21.94
C HIS A 468 8.36 -6.16 21.66
N LEU A 469 8.50 -5.65 20.44
CA LEU A 469 9.67 -4.85 20.06
C LEU A 469 9.59 -3.45 20.65
N ASP A 470 10.75 -2.84 20.93
CA ASP A 470 10.85 -1.51 21.55
C ASP A 470 10.10 -0.40 20.81
N HIS A 471 9.92 -0.57 19.50
CA HIS A 471 9.23 0.39 18.64
C HIS A 471 7.89 -0.14 18.10
N ALA A 472 7.16 -0.91 18.90
CA ALA A 472 5.85 -1.47 18.50
C ALA A 472 4.85 -0.38 18.05
N ASP A 473 4.82 0.78 18.72
CA ASP A 473 3.96 1.91 18.33
C ASP A 473 4.28 2.45 16.94
N TYR A 474 5.55 2.36 16.52
CA TYR A 474 6.00 2.77 15.19
C TYR A 474 5.31 1.98 14.07
N HIS A 475 5.13 0.68 14.32
CA HIS A 475 4.40 -0.22 13.43
C HIS A 475 2.87 -0.09 13.59
N ALA A 476 2.41 0.07 14.82
CA ALA A 476 0.97 0.13 15.13
C ALA A 476 0.28 1.31 14.46
N ILE A 477 0.83 2.54 14.56
CA ILE A 477 0.23 3.72 13.91
C ILE A 477 0.20 3.61 12.38
N GLY A 478 1.15 2.87 11.78
CA GLY A 478 1.14 2.55 10.36
C GLY A 478 -0.09 1.72 9.98
N ARG A 479 -0.42 0.69 10.76
CA ARG A 479 -1.61 -0.14 10.51
C ARG A 479 -2.89 0.64 10.77
N ALA A 480 -2.90 1.53 11.77
CA ALA A 480 -4.05 2.41 12.03
C ALA A 480 -4.40 3.32 10.85
N ILE A 481 -3.37 3.81 10.12
CA ILE A 481 -3.57 4.75 9.00
C ILE A 481 -3.70 4.05 7.64
N SER A 482 -3.22 2.81 7.48
CA SER A 482 -3.11 2.12 6.20
C SER A 482 -4.44 1.87 5.48
N GLY A 483 -5.51 1.61 6.25
CA GLY A 483 -6.77 1.06 5.74
C GLY A 483 -6.67 -0.39 5.24
N GLY A 484 -5.46 -0.97 5.22
CA GLY A 484 -5.17 -2.32 4.79
C GLY A 484 -5.28 -3.38 5.91
N PRO A 485 -4.76 -4.59 5.67
CA PRO A 485 -4.73 -5.68 6.65
C PRO A 485 -3.96 -5.33 7.92
N MET A 486 -4.36 -5.94 9.04
CA MET A 486 -3.67 -5.85 10.31
C MET A 486 -3.40 -7.24 10.86
N TYR A 487 -2.14 -7.64 10.94
CA TYR A 487 -1.71 -8.93 11.48
C TYR A 487 -0.32 -8.84 12.11
N VAL A 488 -0.11 -9.65 13.15
CA VAL A 488 1.14 -9.72 13.89
C VAL A 488 1.86 -11.04 13.67
N ALA A 489 3.11 -11.15 14.11
CA ALA A 489 3.92 -12.34 13.91
C ALA A 489 4.78 -12.65 15.15
N ASP A 490 4.18 -12.52 16.33
CA ASP A 490 4.85 -12.80 17.59
C ASP A 490 5.04 -14.32 17.80
N GLU A 491 6.20 -14.68 18.34
CA GLU A 491 6.49 -16.01 18.82
C GLU A 491 5.89 -16.25 20.21
N PRO A 492 5.59 -17.50 20.61
CA PRO A 492 5.02 -17.79 21.92
C PRO A 492 5.84 -17.23 23.08
N GLY A 493 5.13 -16.71 24.08
CA GLY A 493 5.71 -16.11 25.28
C GLY A 493 6.18 -14.67 25.11
N ARG A 494 6.07 -14.09 23.90
CA ARG A 494 6.49 -12.72 23.62
C ARG A 494 5.35 -11.80 23.18
N LEU A 495 4.18 -12.34 22.90
CA LEU A 495 3.00 -11.57 22.49
C LEU A 495 2.60 -10.52 23.53
N ASN A 496 2.59 -9.24 23.15
CA ASN A 496 2.14 -8.12 23.95
C ASN A 496 0.80 -7.59 23.42
N PRO A 497 -0.32 -7.74 24.15
CA PRO A 497 -1.63 -7.24 23.72
C PRO A 497 -1.76 -5.72 23.65
N ALA A 498 -0.95 -4.97 24.40
CA ALA A 498 -1.14 -3.55 24.58
C ALA A 498 -1.13 -2.74 23.25
N PRO A 499 -0.18 -2.92 22.30
CA PRO A 499 -0.20 -2.18 21.04
C PRO A 499 -1.22 -2.72 20.02
N ILE A 500 -1.90 -3.85 20.29
CA ILE A 500 -2.92 -4.41 19.40
C ILE A 500 -4.29 -3.76 19.67
N TRP A 501 -4.69 -3.63 20.93
CA TRP A 501 -6.02 -3.14 21.31
C TRP A 501 -6.40 -1.76 20.73
N PRO A 502 -5.48 -0.81 20.55
CA PRO A 502 -5.79 0.45 19.87
C PRO A 502 -6.16 0.32 18.39
N LEU A 503 -5.96 -0.85 17.77
CA LEU A 503 -6.16 -1.12 16.35
C LEU A 503 -7.42 -1.93 16.04
N ILE A 504 -8.00 -2.59 17.04
CA ILE A 504 -9.13 -3.51 16.86
C ILE A 504 -10.28 -3.25 17.82
N TYR A 505 -11.47 -3.68 17.43
CA TYR A 505 -12.61 -3.84 18.31
C TYR A 505 -12.53 -5.16 19.09
N ARG A 506 -13.41 -5.33 20.08
CA ARG A 506 -13.41 -6.53 20.93
C ARG A 506 -13.74 -7.83 20.19
N ASP A 507 -14.43 -7.75 19.07
CA ASP A 507 -14.74 -8.89 18.20
C ASP A 507 -13.62 -9.24 17.21
N GLY A 508 -12.52 -8.46 17.19
CA GLY A 508 -11.38 -8.63 16.29
C GLY A 508 -11.51 -7.90 14.95
N GLU A 509 -12.60 -7.16 14.71
CA GLU A 509 -12.66 -6.29 13.54
C GLU A 509 -11.63 -5.16 13.67
N VAL A 510 -10.90 -4.88 12.60
CA VAL A 510 -9.87 -3.83 12.55
C VAL A 510 -10.54 -2.46 12.44
N ILE A 511 -10.06 -1.50 13.22
CA ILE A 511 -10.47 -0.10 13.12
C ILE A 511 -9.80 0.51 11.89
N ARG A 512 -10.53 0.58 10.78
CA ARG A 512 -9.99 0.92 9.47
C ARG A 512 -10.33 2.34 9.04
N ALA A 513 -9.42 2.91 8.25
CA ALA A 513 -9.71 4.08 7.43
C ALA A 513 -10.65 3.71 6.26
N ASP A 514 -11.44 4.68 5.80
CA ASP A 514 -12.37 4.51 4.67
C ASP A 514 -11.65 4.36 3.34
N GLU A 515 -10.47 4.98 3.23
CA GLU A 515 -9.56 4.94 2.08
C GLU A 515 -8.14 4.71 2.58
N PRO A 516 -7.22 4.17 1.74
CA PRO A 516 -5.82 4.02 2.12
C PRO A 516 -5.20 5.33 2.58
N GLY A 517 -4.43 5.28 3.66
CA GLY A 517 -3.66 6.44 4.11
C GLY A 517 -2.61 6.86 3.10
N LEU A 518 -2.47 8.17 2.90
CA LEU A 518 -1.56 8.77 1.92
C LEU A 518 -0.58 9.72 2.62
N PRO A 519 0.64 9.93 2.10
CA PRO A 519 1.53 10.95 2.63
C PRO A 519 0.90 12.33 2.49
N ALA A 520 0.98 13.17 3.52
CA ALA A 520 0.56 14.56 3.46
C ALA A 520 1.42 15.35 2.44
N ARG A 521 0.92 16.47 1.92
CA ARG A 521 1.65 17.31 0.92
C ARG A 521 3.05 17.70 1.39
N SER A 522 3.25 17.95 2.69
CA SER A 522 4.55 18.23 3.28
C SER A 522 5.54 17.07 3.10
N SER A 523 5.09 15.82 3.25
CA SER A 523 5.92 14.62 3.10
C SER A 523 6.17 14.24 1.62
N ILE A 524 5.39 14.74 0.69
CA ILE A 524 5.67 14.62 -0.75
C ILE A 524 6.83 15.55 -1.14
N ILE A 525 6.86 16.76 -0.59
CA ILE A 525 7.83 17.80 -0.98
C ILE A 525 9.14 17.66 -0.20
N ASN A 526 9.07 17.41 1.10
CA ASN A 526 10.22 17.32 1.99
C ASN A 526 10.76 15.89 2.06
N ASN A 527 12.07 15.75 2.07
CA ASN A 527 12.74 14.49 2.33
C ASN A 527 12.76 14.21 3.85
N PRO A 528 11.91 13.34 4.38
CA PRO A 528 11.81 13.12 5.83
C PRO A 528 13.04 12.43 6.43
N TYR A 529 13.94 11.88 5.61
CA TYR A 529 15.22 11.34 6.06
C TYR A 529 16.28 12.41 6.35
N LEU A 530 16.16 13.59 5.73
CA LEU A 530 17.23 14.59 5.72
C LEU A 530 16.80 16.01 6.16
N ASP A 531 15.56 16.39 5.88
CA ASP A 531 15.07 17.78 6.01
C ASP A 531 14.62 18.14 7.44
N LEU A 532 14.86 17.26 8.45
CA LEU A 532 14.45 17.44 9.85
C LEU A 532 12.95 17.66 10.03
N ALA A 533 12.15 17.15 9.11
CA ALA A 533 10.71 17.20 9.12
C ALA A 533 10.12 15.80 9.41
N PRO A 534 8.97 15.71 10.12
CA PRO A 534 8.32 14.43 10.32
C PRO A 534 7.78 13.87 8.98
N LEU A 535 7.79 12.55 8.84
CA LEU A 535 6.96 11.88 7.86
C LEU A 535 5.52 11.95 8.37
N VAL A 536 4.60 12.49 7.57
CA VAL A 536 3.19 12.66 7.91
C VAL A 536 2.34 11.90 6.91
N ALA A 537 1.44 11.06 7.39
CA ALA A 537 0.40 10.43 6.60
C ALA A 537 -0.99 10.80 7.14
N PHE A 538 -1.97 10.88 6.24
CA PHE A 538 -3.36 11.12 6.60
C PHE A 538 -4.27 10.02 6.06
N ALA A 539 -5.40 9.80 6.72
CA ALA A 539 -6.49 9.00 6.20
C ALA A 539 -7.84 9.55 6.67
N ARG A 540 -8.88 9.32 5.87
CA ARG A 540 -10.25 9.64 6.25
C ARG A 540 -10.90 8.49 6.99
N ALA A 541 -11.78 8.83 7.95
CA ALA A 541 -12.59 7.86 8.69
C ALA A 541 -13.91 8.51 9.12
N GLY A 542 -15.03 8.02 8.62
CA GLY A 542 -16.35 8.60 8.86
C GLY A 542 -16.41 10.08 8.48
N GLN A 543 -16.84 10.92 9.42
CA GLN A 543 -16.91 12.38 9.21
C GLN A 543 -15.56 13.08 9.41
N GLY A 544 -14.56 12.40 9.95
CA GLY A 544 -13.24 12.93 10.27
C GLY A 544 -12.09 12.20 9.60
N GLY A 545 -10.96 12.16 10.29
CA GLY A 545 -9.79 11.43 9.84
C GLY A 545 -8.68 11.40 10.87
N GLY A 546 -7.54 10.84 10.46
CA GLY A 546 -6.34 10.71 11.28
C GLY A 546 -5.11 11.29 10.60
N LEU A 547 -4.16 11.72 11.43
CA LEU A 547 -2.78 12.06 11.04
C LEU A 547 -1.83 11.18 11.83
N ALA A 548 -1.02 10.41 11.13
CA ALA A 548 0.07 9.62 11.73
C ALA A 548 1.42 10.27 11.40
N LEU A 549 2.29 10.39 12.39
CA LEU A 549 3.56 11.06 12.29
C LEU A 549 4.70 10.15 12.75
N TRP A 550 5.82 10.15 12.01
CA TRP A 550 7.03 9.41 12.38
C TRP A 550 8.27 10.29 12.25
N ASN A 551 9.19 10.11 13.19
CA ASN A 551 10.56 10.57 13.01
C ASN A 551 11.37 9.50 12.27
N VAL A 552 11.59 9.68 10.97
CA VAL A 552 12.40 8.79 10.13
C VAL A 552 13.77 9.35 9.81
N ASP A 553 14.24 10.37 10.54
CA ASP A 553 15.54 11.01 10.28
C ASP A 553 16.67 9.99 10.26
N LYS A 554 17.47 10.02 9.19
CA LYS A 554 18.56 9.07 8.94
C LYS A 554 19.65 9.11 10.03
N PHE A 555 19.82 10.25 10.69
CA PHE A 555 20.87 10.49 11.69
C PHE A 555 20.34 10.45 13.14
N LEU A 556 19.10 10.00 13.34
CA LEU A 556 18.47 9.88 14.66
C LEU A 556 18.31 11.24 15.39
N ARG A 557 18.23 12.34 14.64
CA ARG A 557 18.01 13.67 15.20
C ARG A 557 16.52 13.88 15.51
N PRO A 558 16.18 14.74 16.48
CA PRO A 558 14.80 15.21 16.62
C PRO A 558 14.33 15.91 15.33
N VAL A 559 13.06 15.73 15.00
CA VAL A 559 12.42 16.41 13.87
C VAL A 559 11.30 17.31 14.36
N SER A 560 11.01 18.38 13.63
CA SER A 560 9.95 19.33 13.98
C SER A 560 9.21 19.78 12.72
N GLY A 561 7.94 20.13 12.89
CA GLY A 561 7.11 20.62 11.82
C GLY A 561 5.81 21.20 12.34
N GLU A 562 4.90 21.52 11.43
CA GLU A 562 3.57 22.00 11.76
C GLU A 562 2.53 21.14 11.05
N ILE A 563 1.48 20.78 11.79
CA ILE A 563 0.32 20.06 11.26
C ILE A 563 -0.97 20.78 11.63
N GLY A 564 -2.02 20.52 10.88
CA GLY A 564 -3.34 21.11 11.14
C GLY A 564 -4.46 20.36 10.39
N PRO A 565 -5.72 20.81 10.55
CA PRO A 565 -6.86 20.13 9.94
C PRO A 565 -6.76 19.97 8.42
N ALA A 566 -6.17 20.94 7.74
CA ALA A 566 -5.98 20.90 6.28
C ALA A 566 -5.01 19.81 5.79
N ASP A 567 -4.21 19.20 6.67
CA ASP A 567 -3.34 18.08 6.30
C ASP A 567 -4.11 16.75 6.17
N VAL A 568 -5.39 16.70 6.60
CA VAL A 568 -6.34 15.63 6.26
C VAL A 568 -7.14 16.07 5.04
N GLU A 569 -6.71 15.66 3.85
CA GLU A 569 -7.33 16.09 2.59
C GLU A 569 -8.81 15.67 2.49
N GLY A 570 -9.61 16.54 1.92
CA GLY A 570 -11.03 16.28 1.64
C GLY A 570 -11.96 16.34 2.86
N LEU A 571 -11.51 16.77 4.04
CA LEU A 571 -12.43 17.10 5.13
C LEU A 571 -13.17 18.40 4.83
N GLU A 572 -14.46 18.43 5.13
CA GLU A 572 -15.31 19.64 5.04
C GLU A 572 -15.47 20.25 6.43
N GLY A 573 -15.73 21.58 6.51
CA GLY A 573 -15.90 22.33 7.75
C GLY A 573 -14.94 23.52 7.85
N GLU A 574 -15.22 24.46 8.73
CA GLU A 574 -14.41 25.67 8.98
C GLU A 574 -13.61 25.55 10.29
N ARG A 575 -14.11 24.80 11.26
CA ARG A 575 -13.51 24.58 12.57
C ARG A 575 -13.44 23.10 12.86
N PHE A 576 -12.34 22.66 13.49
CA PHE A 576 -12.05 21.24 13.74
C PHE A 576 -11.57 21.05 15.17
N ALA A 577 -11.93 19.93 15.77
CA ALA A 577 -11.36 19.40 16.99
C ALA A 577 -10.23 18.42 16.63
N VAL A 578 -9.04 18.65 17.18
CA VAL A 578 -7.85 17.83 16.96
C VAL A 578 -7.46 17.18 18.26
N TYR A 579 -7.59 15.87 18.37
CA TYR A 579 -7.25 15.07 19.54
C TYR A 579 -5.89 14.41 19.36
N ASP A 580 -5.00 14.64 20.32
CA ASP A 580 -3.68 14.01 20.40
C ASP A 580 -3.78 12.70 21.19
N TYR A 581 -3.60 11.56 20.51
CA TYR A 581 -3.69 10.24 21.13
C TYR A 581 -2.65 10.05 22.24
N PHE A 582 -1.37 10.39 22.00
CA PHE A 582 -0.30 10.20 22.97
C PHE A 582 -0.30 11.27 24.07
N GLY A 583 -0.56 12.53 23.70
CA GLY A 583 -0.64 13.66 24.64
C GLY A 583 -1.95 13.74 25.41
N ARG A 584 -2.98 12.93 25.09
CA ARG A 584 -4.31 12.92 25.71
C ARG A 584 -4.92 14.32 25.82
N SER A 585 -4.66 15.16 24.84
CA SER A 585 -5.08 16.56 24.78
C SER A 585 -5.92 16.85 23.54
N LEU A 586 -6.74 17.89 23.62
CA LEU A 586 -7.63 18.29 22.54
C LEU A 586 -7.52 19.80 22.32
N ARG A 587 -7.55 20.22 21.07
CA ARG A 587 -7.58 21.62 20.66
C ARG A 587 -8.60 21.85 19.57
N ALA A 588 -9.20 23.04 19.54
CA ALA A 588 -10.07 23.46 18.46
C ALA A 588 -9.32 24.45 17.57
N LEU A 589 -9.32 24.19 16.26
CA LEU A 589 -8.57 24.94 15.25
C LEU A 589 -9.45 25.29 14.07
N GLY A 590 -9.19 26.44 13.45
CA GLY A 590 -9.71 26.74 12.11
C GLY A 590 -9.05 25.86 11.04
N ARG A 591 -9.68 25.73 9.86
CA ARG A 591 -9.19 24.92 8.76
C ARG A 591 -7.72 25.16 8.41
N ALA A 592 -7.31 26.42 8.31
CA ALA A 592 -5.96 26.82 7.90
C ALA A 592 -4.96 26.90 9.08
N GLU A 593 -5.44 26.78 10.32
CA GLU A 593 -4.57 26.87 11.49
C GLU A 593 -3.71 25.63 11.64
N LYS A 594 -2.45 25.86 12.04
CA LYS A 594 -1.47 24.81 12.30
C LYS A 594 -0.91 24.96 13.71
N PHE A 595 -0.38 23.86 14.23
CA PHE A 595 0.34 23.84 15.48
C PHE A 595 1.65 23.07 15.34
N ALA A 596 2.66 23.50 16.11
CA ALA A 596 3.95 22.87 16.10
C ALA A 596 3.93 21.48 16.73
N VAL A 597 4.63 20.56 16.08
CA VAL A 597 4.93 19.23 16.58
C VAL A 597 6.42 18.99 16.60
N SER A 598 6.91 18.25 17.60
CA SER A 598 8.30 17.84 17.71
C SER A 598 8.36 16.38 18.15
N LEU A 599 9.11 15.58 17.39
CA LEU A 599 9.28 14.15 17.67
C LEU A 599 10.75 13.88 18.00
N PRO A 600 11.05 13.28 19.16
CA PRO A 600 12.41 12.81 19.46
C PRO A 600 12.82 11.71 18.46
N SER A 601 14.07 11.27 18.53
CA SER A 601 14.49 10.05 17.81
C SER A 601 13.54 8.90 18.10
N TRP A 602 13.08 8.17 17.07
CA TRP A 602 12.05 7.13 17.17
C TRP A 602 10.68 7.61 17.65
N GLY A 603 10.47 8.92 17.69
CA GLY A 603 9.21 9.49 18.09
C GLY A 603 8.11 9.24 17.06
N VAL A 604 6.89 9.06 17.56
CA VAL A 604 5.65 8.95 16.79
C VAL A 604 4.59 9.89 17.32
N GLY A 605 3.60 10.20 16.49
CA GLY A 605 2.41 10.96 16.87
C GLY A 605 1.18 10.41 16.14
N PHE A 606 0.03 10.49 16.80
CA PHE A 606 -1.24 10.17 16.14
C PHE A 606 -2.32 11.17 16.60
N TYR A 607 -3.00 11.77 15.62
CA TYR A 607 -4.01 12.80 15.87
C TYR A 607 -5.31 12.44 15.15
N THR A 608 -6.43 12.52 15.86
CA THR A 608 -7.77 12.44 15.26
C THR A 608 -8.28 13.83 14.99
N VAL A 609 -8.77 14.08 13.77
CA VAL A 609 -9.30 15.37 13.32
C VAL A 609 -10.78 15.23 13.00
N MET A 610 -11.64 15.99 13.68
CA MET A 610 -13.09 15.95 13.51
C MET A 610 -13.65 17.35 13.23
N PRO A 611 -14.56 17.52 12.27
CA PRO A 611 -15.24 18.80 12.08
C PRO A 611 -16.10 19.14 13.32
N VAL A 612 -16.13 20.43 13.68
CA VAL A 612 -16.96 20.94 14.76
C VAL A 612 -18.27 21.47 14.16
N GLU A 613 -19.37 20.85 14.54
CA GLU A 613 -20.72 21.23 14.15
C GLU A 613 -21.50 21.78 15.36
N VAL A 614 -22.05 22.98 15.25
CA VAL A 614 -22.86 23.61 16.32
C VAL A 614 -22.21 23.54 17.72
N GLY A 615 -20.87 23.70 17.77
CA GLY A 615 -20.11 23.68 19.03
C GLY A 615 -19.78 22.28 19.58
N PHE A 616 -19.97 21.22 18.79
CA PHE A 616 -19.68 19.83 19.17
C PHE A 616 -18.88 19.09 18.09
N ALA A 617 -18.01 18.14 18.52
CA ALA A 617 -17.40 17.14 17.65
C ALA A 617 -17.15 15.84 18.42
N ALA A 618 -17.67 14.72 17.92
CA ALA A 618 -17.41 13.40 18.48
C ALA A 618 -16.04 12.90 18.04
N ILE A 619 -15.05 12.88 18.92
CA ILE A 619 -13.72 12.30 18.61
C ILE A 619 -13.83 10.77 18.48
N GLY A 620 -14.57 10.12 19.37
CA GLY A 620 -14.72 8.66 19.44
C GLY A 620 -14.06 8.05 20.69
N LEU A 621 -13.60 6.81 20.57
CA LEU A 621 -12.95 6.09 21.69
C LEU A 621 -11.48 6.53 21.82
N ALA A 622 -11.14 7.10 22.98
CA ALA A 622 -9.84 7.70 23.26
C ALA A 622 -8.66 6.71 23.31
N ASP A 623 -8.95 5.43 23.53
CA ASP A 623 -7.95 4.34 23.56
C ASP A 623 -7.66 3.75 22.16
N LYS A 624 -8.30 4.25 21.12
CA LYS A 624 -8.10 3.83 19.73
C LYS A 624 -7.33 4.89 18.95
N TYR A 625 -6.35 4.47 18.11
CA TYR A 625 -5.59 5.43 17.32
C TYR A 625 -6.51 6.22 16.38
N LEU A 626 -7.22 5.55 15.49
CA LEU A 626 -8.15 6.18 14.56
C LEU A 626 -9.56 6.31 15.21
N ALA A 627 -9.64 7.11 16.29
CA ALA A 627 -10.85 7.24 17.10
C ALA A 627 -12.09 7.65 16.27
N ALA A 628 -11.92 8.46 15.21
CA ALA A 628 -13.00 8.85 14.30
C ALA A 628 -13.75 7.65 13.71
N ALA A 629 -13.05 6.55 13.38
CA ALA A 629 -13.66 5.33 12.84
C ALA A 629 -14.55 4.59 13.84
N THR A 630 -14.46 4.90 15.13
CA THR A 630 -15.28 4.28 16.18
C THR A 630 -16.68 4.90 16.33
N VAL A 631 -16.90 6.05 15.66
CA VAL A 631 -18.20 6.74 15.61
C VAL A 631 -19.00 6.24 14.42
N LYS A 632 -20.07 5.51 14.65
CA LYS A 632 -20.98 5.02 13.58
C LYS A 632 -21.85 6.14 13.03
N SER A 633 -22.34 6.98 13.91
CA SER A 633 -23.11 8.18 13.54
C SER A 633 -23.03 9.24 14.62
N SER A 634 -23.13 10.49 14.21
CA SER A 634 -23.26 11.64 15.11
C SER A 634 -24.29 12.59 14.52
N SER A 635 -25.22 13.03 15.37
CA SER A 635 -26.19 14.08 15.04
C SER A 635 -26.11 15.18 16.08
N VAL A 636 -26.13 16.45 15.64
CA VAL A 636 -26.00 17.62 16.49
C VAL A 636 -27.13 18.57 16.19
N SER A 637 -27.78 19.03 17.24
CA SER A 637 -28.77 20.12 17.21
C SER A 637 -28.45 21.15 18.30
N ALA A 638 -29.14 22.29 18.35
CA ALA A 638 -28.84 23.35 19.31
C ALA A 638 -28.82 22.83 20.77
N GLY A 639 -27.60 22.70 21.33
CA GLY A 639 -27.37 22.28 22.72
C GLY A 639 -27.48 20.77 22.99
N VAL A 640 -27.61 19.93 21.97
CA VAL A 640 -27.74 18.47 22.13
C VAL A 640 -26.97 17.74 21.01
N ALA A 641 -26.18 16.74 21.39
CA ALA A 641 -25.58 15.77 20.45
C ALA A 641 -25.95 14.34 20.82
N GLU A 642 -26.20 13.52 19.83
CA GLU A 642 -26.33 12.07 19.97
C GLU A 642 -25.26 11.37 19.12
N VAL A 643 -24.49 10.48 19.73
CA VAL A 643 -23.37 9.76 19.14
C VAL A 643 -23.58 8.27 19.31
N VAL A 644 -23.52 7.52 18.24
CA VAL A 644 -23.51 6.05 18.25
C VAL A 644 -22.08 5.56 18.08
N LEU A 645 -21.55 4.93 19.13
CA LEU A 645 -20.23 4.29 19.11
C LEU A 645 -20.35 2.81 18.72
N ARG A 646 -19.34 2.28 18.02
CA ARG A 646 -19.28 0.87 17.60
C ARG A 646 -19.20 -0.10 18.79
N GLU A 647 -18.56 0.33 19.88
CA GLU A 647 -18.47 -0.40 21.16
C GLU A 647 -18.35 0.58 22.35
N ALA A 648 -18.49 0.06 23.55
CA ALA A 648 -18.27 0.83 24.78
C ALA A 648 -16.78 1.02 25.07
N GLY A 649 -16.42 2.12 25.75
CA GLY A 649 -15.04 2.45 26.11
C GLY A 649 -14.88 3.91 26.57
N PRO A 650 -13.63 4.39 26.69
CA PRO A 650 -13.35 5.77 27.06
C PRO A 650 -13.69 6.72 25.90
N PHE A 651 -14.80 7.41 25.98
CA PHE A 651 -15.29 8.35 24.98
C PHE A 651 -14.69 9.74 25.16
N VAL A 652 -14.30 10.39 24.06
CA VAL A 652 -13.88 11.80 24.02
C VAL A 652 -14.70 12.57 22.97
N ALA A 653 -15.08 13.80 23.32
CA ALA A 653 -15.68 14.76 22.41
C ALA A 653 -15.20 16.20 22.70
N TYR A 654 -15.22 17.04 21.67
CA TYR A 654 -15.18 18.49 21.86
C TYR A 654 -16.59 18.98 22.13
N VAL A 655 -16.74 19.76 23.20
CA VAL A 655 -17.98 20.45 23.54
C VAL A 655 -17.63 21.88 23.95
N GLU A 656 -18.11 22.87 23.20
CA GLU A 656 -17.71 24.28 23.36
C GLU A 656 -18.10 24.83 24.72
N LYS A 657 -19.21 24.39 25.28
CA LYS A 657 -19.71 24.76 26.60
C LYS A 657 -19.76 23.53 27.52
N ARG A 658 -19.62 23.75 28.84
CA ARG A 658 -19.72 22.66 29.79
C ARG A 658 -21.04 21.92 29.65
N PRO A 659 -21.04 20.59 29.45
CA PRO A 659 -22.27 19.81 29.44
C PRO A 659 -23.06 19.95 30.75
N THR A 660 -24.36 20.02 30.61
CA THR A 660 -25.30 19.97 31.73
C THR A 660 -25.68 18.53 32.05
N ARG A 661 -25.63 17.66 31.03
CA ARG A 661 -26.00 16.25 31.17
C ARG A 661 -25.26 15.38 30.16
N VAL A 662 -24.84 14.19 30.60
CA VAL A 662 -24.32 13.12 29.73
C VAL A 662 -25.11 11.85 30.06
N SER A 663 -25.63 11.16 29.04
CA SER A 663 -26.38 9.92 29.24
C SER A 663 -25.96 8.84 28.20
N VAL A 664 -26.18 7.58 28.58
CA VAL A 664 -25.87 6.40 27.74
C VAL A 664 -27.10 5.49 27.71
N GLY A 665 -27.59 5.17 26.52
CA GLY A 665 -28.78 4.34 26.35
C GLY A 665 -30.01 4.92 27.09
N GLY A 666 -30.10 6.25 27.18
CA GLY A 666 -31.17 6.96 27.90
C GLY A 666 -30.95 7.10 29.43
N THR A 667 -29.93 6.44 30.01
CA THR A 667 -29.60 6.52 31.44
C THR A 667 -28.53 7.59 31.67
N GLU A 668 -28.78 8.51 32.61
CA GLU A 668 -27.82 9.56 32.96
C GLU A 668 -26.54 8.98 33.59
N LEU A 669 -25.39 9.43 33.11
CA LEU A 669 -24.10 9.08 33.70
C LEU A 669 -23.86 9.90 34.97
N PRO A 670 -23.49 9.25 36.10
CA PRO A 670 -23.05 9.96 37.29
C PRO A 670 -21.91 10.93 36.99
N SER A 671 -21.87 12.08 37.62
CA SER A 671 -20.85 13.11 37.42
C SER A 671 -19.41 12.63 37.69
N ALA A 672 -19.22 11.55 38.45
CA ALA A 672 -17.93 10.89 38.66
C ALA A 672 -17.43 10.07 37.44
N ARG A 673 -18.31 9.80 36.47
CA ARG A 673 -18.02 9.01 35.27
C ARG A 673 -17.69 9.88 34.04
N TRP A 674 -17.76 11.20 34.16
CA TRP A 674 -17.35 12.10 33.09
C TRP A 674 -16.73 13.38 33.65
N ALA A 675 -15.88 13.99 32.84
CA ALA A 675 -15.24 15.27 33.15
C ALA A 675 -15.25 16.15 31.90
N TRP A 676 -15.32 17.46 32.10
CA TRP A 676 -15.19 18.46 31.08
C TRP A 676 -14.20 19.53 31.50
N GLU A 677 -13.20 19.74 30.65
CA GLU A 677 -12.17 20.75 30.87
C GLU A 677 -11.74 21.36 29.52
N SER A 678 -11.78 22.69 29.45
CA SER A 678 -11.26 23.45 28.28
C SER A 678 -11.78 22.96 26.92
N GLY A 679 -13.09 22.62 26.87
CA GLY A 679 -13.72 22.11 25.64
C GLY A 679 -13.63 20.59 25.45
N MET A 680 -12.88 19.87 26.24
CA MET A 680 -12.77 18.42 26.16
C MET A 680 -13.68 17.73 27.16
N LEU A 681 -14.67 17.00 26.67
CA LEU A 681 -15.47 16.04 27.44
C LEU A 681 -14.78 14.66 27.37
N ARG A 682 -14.56 14.06 28.54
CA ARG A 682 -14.15 12.65 28.69
C ARG A 682 -15.26 11.92 29.45
N ALA A 683 -15.65 10.74 28.96
CA ALA A 683 -16.70 9.95 29.65
C ALA A 683 -16.36 8.46 29.55
N GLU A 684 -16.47 7.74 30.66
CA GLU A 684 -16.30 6.29 30.72
C GLU A 684 -17.62 5.60 30.40
N ILE A 685 -17.74 5.12 29.15
CA ILE A 685 -18.94 4.44 28.68
C ILE A 685 -18.83 2.97 29.02
N ALA A 686 -19.63 2.56 30.02
CA ALA A 686 -19.85 1.15 30.29
C ALA A 686 -21.18 0.77 29.64
N ALA A 687 -21.16 -0.13 28.68
CA ALA A 687 -22.37 -0.68 28.10
C ALA A 687 -22.32 -2.21 28.16
N ALA A 688 -23.47 -2.81 28.03
CA ALA A 688 -23.58 -4.20 27.64
C ALA A 688 -22.99 -4.39 26.23
N ASP A 689 -22.82 -5.63 25.79
CA ASP A 689 -22.22 -5.98 24.49
C ASP A 689 -22.82 -5.19 23.32
N GLY A 690 -21.94 -4.63 22.46
CA GLY A 690 -22.33 -3.97 21.21
C GLY A 690 -22.25 -2.43 21.24
N GLU A 691 -23.11 -1.80 20.46
CA GLU A 691 -23.14 -0.34 20.24
C GLU A 691 -23.53 0.44 21.50
N ALA A 692 -22.94 1.61 21.67
CA ALA A 692 -23.28 2.51 22.74
C ALA A 692 -23.83 3.84 22.19
N VAL A 693 -25.04 4.24 22.62
CA VAL A 693 -25.64 5.52 22.26
C VAL A 693 -25.34 6.52 23.38
N VAL A 694 -24.54 7.53 23.10
CA VAL A 694 -24.15 8.60 24.02
C VAL A 694 -24.88 9.87 23.63
N LYS A 695 -25.60 10.48 24.60
CA LYS A 695 -26.23 11.78 24.44
C LYS A 695 -25.57 12.80 25.34
N VAL A 696 -25.22 13.96 24.78
CA VAL A 696 -24.58 15.09 25.48
C VAL A 696 -25.48 16.31 25.35
N GLU A 697 -25.78 16.97 26.44
CA GLU A 697 -26.61 18.19 26.49
C GLU A 697 -25.78 19.33 27.13
N TRP A 698 -25.71 20.56 26.47
CA TRP A 698 -24.93 21.70 26.96
C TRP A 698 -25.60 23.05 26.79
#